data_53162d669e9fd46fc3f34d5d11d8fa51
#
_entry.id   53162d669e9fd46fc3f34d5d11d8fa51
#
_cell.length_a   1.000
_cell.length_b   1.000
_cell.length_c   1.000
_cell.angle_alpha   90.00
_cell.angle_beta   90.00
_cell.angle_gamma   90.00
#
_symmetry.space_group_name_H-M   'P 1'
#
loop_
_entity.id
_entity.type
_entity.pdbx_description
1 polymer ?
#
loop_
_entity_poly.entity_id
_entity_poly.type
_entity_poly.pdbx_seq_one_letter_code
_entity_poly.pdbx_strand_id
1 'polypeptide(L)'
;MKRLLPILALLFTCGCVDKSMDLENIDDSIGVQIEEFTFPLGYLKPKSLGEILGTDIDNLVVDPSTGDYSLSYQGDPRSFVIEGSESEFVIQGSKFDVDIDYPLFTLENASSSIDIDYSLKGRYNGMEINQGVTLPIPAGITVSGDDYGSSGYNLDVPVPEYVERIDKVYVMHPENLPGAPIKCVFDLGSLAQINAGATLSIELQLPDEYVVYDQNKRLITDNVFRVTNQHIASGQSGVEFTAYISSIENHHTAEGGVIHLPQELKYHIAYSVTTKQATLKFEQMPSLKINAELVCKDAEVSLSAMSLLDKPIELKNNITFNALNSAVKAVKRVDLDQTLIYFIIEGMKWLSAEAMAAGAADDIIVDITLPRTIEVSPAYNVQYNEATHTVSATLANIADGASVYINAIDLGEGGVVDNRGDVSFDLPLTIGVRLAEGAKIRLSYLEHQGGVKLQVGYLPIYYNIKSVSGFVDYKYSDSLSFDIASIAEGAAIEMNGSGLNPTIDFTLTNPLTIPVSISAKLVPVYEGVAQNNKAIEVAPFEIAPAKVATDGMGVTPVTSTIRIAREAAQESGVVGVECDLASLFNGKFPNGVNVQFEAFTNPDKLATLVLQQQYEILCGYSFAMPISFGSDFSFSFSDTTKGLKDVLNNELLSGTKMYGKVSLIAEISNSTPLALDLNIELLDQNGRLAPIQINEVGNGVIAGSADGKSLKTSIITFNIASKGEQDVIELLRGVEQLRYTIKASSVANGVPLNENQQIATHFALCIDGNISIE
;
A
#
# COMPACT_ATOMS: atom_id res chain seq x y z
N MET A 1 37.99 51.68 -61.15
CA MET A 1 38.13 52.54 -62.37
C MET A 1 39.10 53.71 -62.34
N LYS A 2 39.79 54.10 -61.29
CA LYS A 2 40.75 55.28 -61.29
C LYS A 2 42.21 54.89 -61.45
N ARG A 3 42.62 53.70 -61.81
CA ARG A 3 44.01 53.26 -62.00
C ARG A 3 44.33 52.68 -63.40
N LEU A 4 43.34 52.62 -64.29
CA LEU A 4 43.56 52.17 -65.68
C LEU A 4 43.68 53.32 -66.68
N LEU A 5 43.41 54.57 -66.32
CA LEU A 5 43.52 55.76 -67.19
C LEU A 5 44.93 56.16 -67.58
N PRO A 6 46.00 55.92 -66.78
CA PRO A 6 47.35 56.33 -67.21
C PRO A 6 48.01 55.35 -68.18
N ILE A 7 47.56 54.13 -68.33
CA ILE A 7 48.14 53.15 -69.27
C ILE A 7 47.58 53.33 -70.65
N LEU A 8 46.35 53.80 -70.80
CA LEU A 8 45.80 54.15 -72.13
C LEU A 8 46.33 55.44 -72.69
N ALA A 9 46.84 56.36 -71.90
CA ALA A 9 47.47 57.64 -72.36
C ALA A 9 48.88 57.48 -72.91
N LEU A 10 49.57 56.35 -72.72
CA LEU A 10 50.95 56.11 -73.16
C LEU A 10 51.03 55.45 -74.56
N LEU A 11 49.93 55.09 -75.18
CA LEU A 11 49.87 54.46 -76.51
C LEU A 11 49.58 55.44 -77.65
N PHE A 12 49.38 56.76 -77.37
CA PHE A 12 48.99 57.72 -78.36
C PHE A 12 50.07 58.74 -78.76
N THR A 13 51.38 58.48 -78.56
CA THR A 13 52.42 59.45 -78.95
C THR A 13 53.48 58.88 -79.90
N CYS A 14 53.10 58.15 -80.90
CA CYS A 14 53.96 57.96 -82.04
C CYS A 14 53.18 57.47 -83.27
N GLY A 15 52.69 58.36 -84.08
CA GLY A 15 52.18 58.04 -85.40
C GLY A 15 52.00 59.27 -86.23
N CYS A 16 52.85 59.42 -87.31
CA CYS A 16 52.73 60.48 -88.32
C CYS A 16 51.37 60.36 -89.00
N VAL A 17 50.64 61.49 -89.03
CA VAL A 17 49.40 61.63 -89.79
C VAL A 17 49.69 61.78 -91.24
N ASP A 18 49.33 60.84 -92.11
CA ASP A 18 49.29 60.99 -93.57
C ASP A 18 48.02 61.73 -93.96
N LYS A 19 48.15 62.81 -94.71
CA LYS A 19 47.05 63.70 -95.12
C LYS A 19 46.08 63.11 -96.11
N SER A 20 46.07 61.81 -96.36
CA SER A 20 45.15 61.14 -97.25
C SER A 20 43.99 60.43 -96.56
N MET A 21 43.84 60.54 -95.26
CA MET A 21 42.71 59.95 -94.54
C MET A 21 41.58 60.96 -94.45
N ASP A 22 40.47 60.57 -95.00
CA ASP A 22 39.16 61.24 -94.87
C ASP A 22 38.63 61.08 -93.45
N LEU A 23 38.69 62.18 -92.68
CA LEU A 23 38.32 62.19 -91.29
C LEU A 23 36.81 62.24 -91.04
N GLU A 24 35.97 62.29 -92.09
CA GLU A 24 34.51 62.36 -91.98
C GLU A 24 33.86 60.94 -91.86
N ASN A 25 34.63 59.82 -91.99
CA ASN A 25 34.13 58.45 -91.90
C ASN A 25 35.00 57.60 -90.97
N ILE A 26 35.49 58.12 -89.92
CA ILE A 26 36.14 57.33 -88.87
C ILE A 26 35.04 56.74 -88.00
N ASP A 27 34.99 55.43 -88.00
CA ASP A 27 34.20 54.70 -87.03
C ASP A 27 34.81 54.89 -85.62
N ASP A 28 34.20 55.72 -84.81
CA ASP A 28 34.69 56.10 -83.47
C ASP A 28 34.56 54.94 -82.49
N SER A 29 34.06 53.81 -82.90
CA SER A 29 33.94 52.65 -82.02
C SER A 29 35.25 51.88 -81.93
N ILE A 30 35.85 51.87 -80.79
CA ILE A 30 36.97 51.00 -80.45
C ILE A 30 36.42 49.60 -80.11
N GLY A 31 36.49 48.69 -81.12
CA GLY A 31 36.25 47.29 -80.88
C GLY A 31 37.48 46.60 -80.27
N VAL A 32 37.40 46.17 -79.04
CA VAL A 32 38.44 45.37 -78.41
C VAL A 32 37.98 43.93 -78.43
N GLN A 33 38.66 43.08 -79.17
CA GLN A 33 38.41 41.62 -79.08
C GLN A 33 39.17 41.11 -77.88
N ILE A 34 38.40 40.60 -76.93
CA ILE A 34 38.93 39.97 -75.74
C ILE A 34 38.65 38.48 -75.83
N GLU A 35 39.69 37.68 -75.94
CA GLU A 35 39.59 36.25 -75.79
C GLU A 35 39.45 35.95 -74.30
N GLU A 36 38.24 35.66 -73.83
CA GLU A 36 37.92 35.29 -72.48
C GLU A 36 38.11 36.36 -71.39
N PHE A 37 37.09 37.17 -71.14
CA PHE A 37 37.12 38.16 -70.08
C PHE A 37 36.26 37.67 -68.88
N THR A 38 36.91 37.45 -67.74
CA THR A 38 36.25 36.97 -66.54
C THR A 38 36.08 38.10 -65.56
N PHE A 39 34.87 38.46 -65.26
CA PHE A 39 34.51 39.41 -64.22
C PHE A 39 34.14 38.67 -62.92
N PRO A 40 34.86 38.94 -61.84
CA PRO A 40 34.38 38.46 -60.55
C PRO A 40 33.11 39.23 -60.18
N LEU A 41 32.01 38.53 -60.14
CA LEU A 41 30.72 39.08 -59.68
C LEU A 41 30.68 39.29 -58.18
N GLY A 42 31.63 38.70 -57.47
CA GLY A 42 31.78 38.76 -56.02
C GLY A 42 31.89 37.35 -55.40
N TYR A 43 32.20 37.34 -54.16
CA TYR A 43 32.13 36.11 -53.37
C TYR A 43 31.17 36.32 -52.22
N LEU A 44 30.31 35.33 -51.96
CA LEU A 44 29.61 35.28 -50.74
C LEU A 44 30.52 34.70 -49.64
N LYS A 45 30.68 35.45 -48.55
CA LYS A 45 31.41 34.91 -47.40
C LYS A 45 30.93 33.54 -47.07
N PRO A 46 31.82 32.62 -46.69
CA PRO A 46 31.36 31.34 -46.17
C PRO A 46 30.29 31.56 -45.12
N LYS A 47 29.10 31.00 -45.36
CA LYS A 47 28.00 31.00 -44.41
C LYS A 47 27.89 29.63 -43.81
N SER A 48 27.76 29.57 -42.47
CA SER A 48 27.42 28.35 -41.82
C SER A 48 25.95 27.95 -42.13
N LEU A 49 25.66 26.68 -42.03
CA LEU A 49 24.29 26.20 -42.20
C LEU A 49 23.34 26.88 -41.21
N GLY A 50 23.84 27.21 -39.99
CA GLY A 50 23.11 27.98 -39.00
C GLY A 50 22.77 29.41 -39.46
N GLU A 51 23.70 30.10 -40.17
CA GLU A 51 23.43 31.43 -40.74
C GLU A 51 22.49 31.37 -41.96
N ILE A 52 22.49 30.27 -42.69
CA ILE A 52 21.65 30.08 -43.88
C ILE A 52 20.20 29.75 -43.49
N LEU A 53 20.01 28.81 -42.53
CA LEU A 53 18.70 28.39 -42.06
C LEU A 53 18.06 29.42 -41.13
N GLY A 54 18.88 30.26 -40.46
CA GLY A 54 18.37 31.21 -39.47
C GLY A 54 17.87 30.49 -38.19
N THR A 55 17.40 31.28 -37.23
CA THR A 55 16.85 30.79 -35.97
C THR A 55 15.32 30.75 -35.98
N ASP A 56 14.67 31.10 -37.06
CA ASP A 56 13.23 31.35 -37.15
C ASP A 56 12.44 30.19 -37.79
N ILE A 57 13.06 29.02 -37.91
CA ILE A 57 12.31 27.82 -38.34
C ILE A 57 11.71 27.19 -37.10
N ASP A 58 10.38 27.28 -37.00
CA ASP A 58 9.62 26.65 -35.92
C ASP A 58 9.98 25.16 -35.81
N ASN A 59 10.22 24.70 -34.59
CA ASN A 59 10.55 23.30 -34.26
C ASN A 59 11.92 22.78 -34.72
N LEU A 60 12.78 23.63 -35.32
CA LEU A 60 14.16 23.25 -35.60
C LEU A 60 15.03 23.59 -34.40
N VAL A 61 15.61 22.59 -33.81
CA VAL A 61 16.44 22.69 -32.59
C VAL A 61 17.87 22.27 -32.92
N VAL A 62 18.83 23.03 -32.42
CA VAL A 62 20.26 22.68 -32.49
C VAL A 62 20.65 22.09 -31.14
N ASP A 63 21.28 20.93 -31.16
CA ASP A 63 21.88 20.37 -29.95
C ASP A 63 23.08 21.24 -29.54
N PRO A 64 23.04 21.88 -28.36
CA PRO A 64 24.07 22.80 -27.91
C PRO A 64 25.43 22.13 -27.69
N SER A 65 25.46 20.80 -27.57
CA SER A 65 26.69 20.03 -27.34
C SER A 65 27.38 19.57 -28.64
N THR A 66 26.59 19.24 -29.64
CA THR A 66 27.10 18.70 -30.92
C THR A 66 26.96 19.67 -32.07
N GLY A 67 26.03 20.62 -32.00
CA GLY A 67 25.65 21.51 -33.10
C GLY A 67 24.76 20.83 -34.14
N ASP A 68 24.24 19.63 -33.87
CA ASP A 68 23.44 18.87 -34.82
C ASP A 68 21.98 19.38 -34.86
N TYR A 69 21.43 19.46 -36.05
CA TYR A 69 20.02 19.83 -36.22
C TYR A 69 19.08 18.67 -35.98
N SER A 70 18.02 18.96 -35.27
CA SER A 70 16.87 18.07 -35.13
C SER A 70 15.57 18.85 -35.27
N LEU A 71 14.57 18.24 -35.88
CA LEU A 71 13.19 18.67 -35.76
C LEU A 71 12.64 18.12 -34.45
N SER A 72 12.18 19.00 -33.56
CA SER A 72 11.66 18.65 -32.26
C SER A 72 10.29 19.28 -32.06
N TYR A 73 9.35 18.48 -31.57
CA TYR A 73 8.02 18.94 -31.21
C TYR A 73 7.64 18.39 -29.82
N GLN A 74 7.19 19.26 -28.96
CA GLN A 74 6.67 18.87 -27.65
C GLN A 74 5.18 19.19 -27.62
N GLY A 75 4.38 18.15 -27.39
CA GLY A 75 2.94 18.31 -27.27
C GLY A 75 2.52 18.68 -25.86
N ASP A 76 1.35 19.28 -25.74
CA ASP A 76 0.75 19.59 -24.44
C ASP A 76 0.44 18.30 -23.67
N PRO A 77 0.87 18.21 -22.40
CA PRO A 77 0.53 17.06 -21.55
C PRO A 77 -0.99 16.87 -21.45
N ARG A 78 -1.42 15.63 -21.52
CA ARG A 78 -2.82 15.23 -21.30
C ARG A 78 -2.96 14.51 -19.99
N SER A 79 -4.08 14.72 -19.30
CA SER A 79 -4.42 13.98 -18.10
C SER A 79 -5.68 13.15 -18.32
N PHE A 80 -5.68 11.96 -17.71
CA PHE A 80 -6.81 11.06 -17.66
C PHE A 80 -7.10 10.77 -16.20
N VAL A 81 -8.31 11.11 -15.76
CA VAL A 81 -8.76 10.84 -14.39
C VAL A 81 -9.51 9.51 -14.38
N ILE A 82 -9.05 8.60 -13.54
CA ILE A 82 -9.76 7.37 -13.22
C ILE A 82 -10.42 7.59 -11.87
N GLU A 83 -11.73 7.67 -11.85
CA GLU A 83 -12.49 7.74 -10.61
C GLU A 83 -12.38 6.42 -9.87
N GLY A 84 -11.97 6.48 -8.60
CA GLY A 84 -11.94 5.31 -7.73
C GLY A 84 -13.37 4.79 -7.53
N SER A 85 -13.58 3.49 -7.69
CA SER A 85 -14.84 2.88 -7.33
C SER A 85 -15.00 2.85 -5.82
N GLU A 86 -16.07 3.41 -5.28
CA GLU A 86 -16.52 3.11 -3.93
C GLU A 86 -17.04 1.67 -3.94
N SER A 87 -16.19 0.73 -3.53
CA SER A 87 -16.66 -0.63 -3.30
C SER A 87 -17.21 -0.72 -1.88
N GLU A 88 -18.50 -0.98 -1.76
CA GLU A 88 -19.11 -1.29 -0.46
C GLU A 88 -18.67 -2.68 -0.01
N PHE A 89 -17.98 -2.72 1.10
CA PHE A 89 -17.62 -3.94 1.80
C PHE A 89 -18.52 -4.08 3.01
N VAL A 90 -19.30 -5.14 3.06
CA VAL A 90 -20.22 -5.40 4.20
C VAL A 90 -19.83 -6.69 4.89
N ILE A 91 -19.26 -6.57 6.09
CA ILE A 91 -19.19 -7.68 7.05
C ILE A 91 -20.51 -7.66 7.81
N GLN A 92 -21.38 -8.64 7.60
CA GLN A 92 -22.60 -8.74 8.39
C GLN A 92 -22.26 -9.28 9.78
N GLY A 93 -22.67 -8.54 10.82
CA GLY A 93 -22.62 -9.04 12.20
C GLY A 93 -23.48 -10.30 12.33
N SER A 94 -23.00 -11.26 13.09
CA SER A 94 -23.73 -12.51 13.34
C SER A 94 -23.80 -12.80 14.83
N LYS A 95 -24.93 -13.34 15.25
CA LYS A 95 -25.16 -13.84 16.61
C LYS A 95 -25.50 -15.32 16.52
N PHE A 96 -24.92 -16.10 17.41
CA PHE A 96 -25.07 -17.54 17.46
C PHE A 96 -25.51 -17.96 18.85
N ASP A 97 -26.52 -18.85 18.93
CA ASP A 97 -26.94 -19.46 20.17
C ASP A 97 -25.99 -20.61 20.51
N VAL A 98 -25.47 -20.57 21.71
CA VAL A 98 -24.55 -21.57 22.26
C VAL A 98 -25.18 -22.19 23.47
N ASP A 99 -25.43 -23.49 23.42
CA ASP A 99 -25.89 -24.26 24.59
C ASP A 99 -24.64 -24.71 25.37
N ILE A 100 -24.55 -24.31 26.63
CA ILE A 100 -23.50 -24.72 27.54
C ILE A 100 -24.11 -25.70 28.54
N ASP A 101 -23.69 -26.95 28.51
CA ASP A 101 -24.03 -27.94 29.52
C ASP A 101 -22.99 -27.85 30.63
N TYR A 102 -23.42 -27.36 31.81
CA TYR A 102 -22.60 -27.40 33.00
C TYR A 102 -22.66 -28.76 33.66
N PRO A 103 -21.53 -29.29 34.08
CA PRO A 103 -21.60 -30.38 35.08
C PRO A 103 -22.17 -29.81 36.37
N LEU A 104 -23.40 -30.20 36.70
CA LEU A 104 -24.04 -29.80 37.93
C LEU A 104 -23.28 -30.40 39.12
N PHE A 105 -22.76 -29.53 39.97
CA PHE A 105 -22.16 -29.92 41.25
C PHE A 105 -23.14 -29.56 42.37
N THR A 106 -23.56 -30.56 43.13
CA THR A 106 -24.36 -30.36 44.33
C THR A 106 -23.55 -30.81 45.53
N LEU A 107 -23.49 -29.97 46.56
CA LEU A 107 -22.90 -30.29 47.86
C LEU A 107 -23.81 -31.13 48.77
N GLU A 108 -24.89 -31.69 48.21
CA GLU A 108 -25.98 -32.34 48.98
C GLU A 108 -25.55 -33.45 49.97
N ASN A 109 -24.33 -33.97 49.85
CA ASN A 109 -23.84 -35.07 50.71
C ASN A 109 -22.64 -34.68 51.60
N ALA A 110 -22.24 -33.40 51.63
CA ALA A 110 -21.15 -32.96 52.47
C ALA A 110 -21.69 -32.60 53.88
N SER A 111 -21.81 -33.57 54.72
CA SER A 111 -22.18 -33.36 56.13
C SER A 111 -21.24 -34.10 57.06
N SER A 112 -20.99 -33.52 58.22
CA SER A 112 -20.24 -34.15 59.32
C SER A 112 -20.92 -33.86 60.64
N SER A 113 -20.81 -34.77 61.54
CA SER A 113 -21.34 -34.62 62.90
C SER A 113 -20.17 -34.64 63.89
N ILE A 114 -20.20 -33.72 64.85
CA ILE A 114 -19.34 -33.74 66.04
C ILE A 114 -20.21 -34.32 67.15
N ASP A 115 -19.81 -35.47 67.66
CA ASP A 115 -20.49 -36.10 68.81
C ASP A 115 -19.40 -36.58 69.76
N ILE A 116 -19.16 -35.80 70.77
CA ILE A 116 -18.13 -36.05 71.75
C ILE A 116 -18.83 -36.20 73.09
N ASP A 117 -18.67 -37.36 73.74
CA ASP A 117 -19.15 -37.65 75.08
C ASP A 117 -17.91 -38.03 75.95
N TYR A 118 -17.48 -37.10 76.76
CA TYR A 118 -16.28 -37.28 77.56
C TYR A 118 -16.63 -37.31 79.06
N SER A 119 -16.30 -38.41 79.72
CA SER A 119 -16.41 -38.55 81.17
C SER A 119 -15.20 -37.95 81.89
N LEU A 120 -15.48 -36.96 82.74
CA LEU A 120 -14.45 -36.18 83.41
C LEU A 120 -14.04 -36.92 84.70
N LYS A 121 -12.77 -36.68 85.08
CA LYS A 121 -12.26 -37.17 86.35
C LYS A 121 -12.61 -36.25 87.49
N GLY A 122 -13.09 -36.84 88.58
CA GLY A 122 -13.33 -36.10 89.79
C GLY A 122 -12.26 -36.43 90.84
N ARG A 123 -11.89 -35.44 91.63
CA ARG A 123 -10.92 -35.61 92.72
C ARG A 123 -11.53 -35.15 94.02
N TYR A 124 -11.38 -36.01 95.03
CA TYR A 124 -11.74 -35.70 96.39
C TYR A 124 -10.55 -35.95 97.33
N ASN A 125 -10.13 -34.92 98.09
CA ASN A 125 -8.93 -34.94 98.92
C ASN A 125 -7.63 -35.37 98.14
N GLY A 126 -7.53 -35.00 96.87
CA GLY A 126 -6.39 -35.33 96.02
C GLY A 126 -6.41 -36.76 95.42
N MET A 127 -7.42 -37.58 95.76
CA MET A 127 -7.61 -38.91 95.18
C MET A 127 -8.63 -38.87 94.05
N GLU A 128 -8.34 -39.57 92.93
CA GLU A 128 -9.28 -39.73 91.81
C GLU A 128 -10.48 -40.60 92.22
N ILE A 129 -11.65 -40.12 91.83
CA ILE A 129 -12.91 -40.84 92.10
C ILE A 129 -13.23 -41.72 90.92
N ASN A 130 -13.42 -43.01 91.11
CA ASN A 130 -13.80 -43.91 90.04
C ASN A 130 -15.34 -44.14 90.02
N GLN A 131 -15.90 -44.37 88.84
CA GLN A 131 -17.29 -44.73 88.64
C GLN A 131 -17.65 -46.03 89.48
N GLY A 132 -18.81 -46.04 90.03
CA GLY A 132 -19.30 -47.18 90.86
C GLY A 132 -18.91 -47.15 92.35
N VAL A 133 -17.99 -46.23 92.72
CA VAL A 133 -17.56 -46.08 94.13
C VAL A 133 -18.62 -45.36 94.98
N THR A 134 -18.83 -45.78 96.18
CA THR A 134 -19.68 -45.10 97.13
C THR A 134 -18.84 -44.46 98.24
N LEU A 135 -19.02 -43.16 98.41
CA LEU A 135 -18.23 -42.38 99.36
C LEU A 135 -19.14 -41.53 100.27
N PRO A 136 -18.93 -41.50 101.57
CA PRO A 136 -19.56 -40.51 102.48
C PRO A 136 -18.86 -39.15 102.24
N ILE A 137 -19.66 -38.20 101.80
CA ILE A 137 -19.15 -36.84 101.49
C ILE A 137 -19.74 -35.86 102.53
N PRO A 138 -18.91 -35.19 103.33
CA PRO A 138 -19.32 -34.12 104.22
C PRO A 138 -19.83 -32.87 103.48
N ALA A 139 -20.62 -32.05 104.19
CA ALA A 139 -21.04 -30.76 103.67
C ALA A 139 -19.86 -29.78 103.66
N GLY A 140 -19.83 -28.89 102.64
CA GLY A 140 -18.86 -27.76 102.52
C GLY A 140 -17.52 -28.14 102.03
N ILE A 141 -17.34 -29.39 101.59
CA ILE A 141 -16.10 -29.77 100.90
C ILE A 141 -16.18 -29.50 99.37
N THR A 142 -15.01 -29.45 98.75
CA THR A 142 -14.89 -29.21 97.29
C THR A 142 -14.49 -30.51 96.62
N VAL A 143 -15.32 -30.98 95.68
CA VAL A 143 -14.94 -31.94 94.63
C VAL A 143 -14.65 -31.20 93.37
N SER A 144 -13.43 -31.40 92.80
CA SER A 144 -13.03 -30.69 91.62
C SER A 144 -12.49 -31.64 90.55
N GLY A 145 -12.55 -31.23 89.37
CA GLY A 145 -11.87 -31.83 88.22
C GLY A 145 -11.15 -30.78 87.35
N ASP A 146 -10.08 -31.22 86.74
CA ASP A 146 -9.32 -30.46 85.85
C ASP A 146 -8.75 -31.38 84.75
N ASP A 147 -9.37 -31.36 83.58
CA ASP A 147 -9.20 -32.35 82.53
C ASP A 147 -8.92 -31.67 81.17
N TYR A 148 -8.06 -32.28 80.43
CA TYR A 148 -7.71 -31.93 79.09
C TYR A 148 -7.97 -33.10 78.16
N GLY A 149 -8.45 -32.81 76.95
CA GLY A 149 -8.67 -33.86 75.94
C GLY A 149 -8.67 -33.30 74.53
N SER A 150 -8.56 -34.17 73.59
CA SER A 150 -8.76 -33.85 72.20
C SER A 150 -9.57 -34.94 71.48
N SER A 151 -10.31 -34.58 70.49
CA SER A 151 -11.06 -35.53 69.64
C SER A 151 -10.90 -35.07 68.20
N GLY A 152 -10.38 -35.97 67.36
CA GLY A 152 -10.33 -35.79 65.91
C GLY A 152 -11.60 -36.26 65.22
N TYR A 153 -11.98 -35.55 64.20
CA TYR A 153 -13.03 -35.96 63.29
C TYR A 153 -12.63 -35.55 61.86
N ASN A 154 -13.22 -36.20 60.86
CA ASN A 154 -12.96 -35.87 59.47
C ASN A 154 -14.23 -35.27 58.85
N LEU A 155 -14.04 -34.21 58.11
CA LEU A 155 -15.02 -33.66 57.18
C LEU A 155 -14.52 -33.93 55.76
N ASP A 156 -15.12 -34.92 55.13
CA ASP A 156 -14.79 -35.30 53.76
C ASP A 156 -15.80 -34.62 52.80
N VAL A 157 -15.28 -33.79 51.93
CA VAL A 157 -16.08 -33.07 50.93
C VAL A 157 -15.83 -33.70 49.57
N PRO A 158 -16.74 -34.49 49.04
CA PRO A 158 -16.61 -34.98 47.67
C PRO A 158 -16.72 -33.83 46.70
N VAL A 159 -15.78 -33.75 45.76
CA VAL A 159 -15.69 -32.69 44.75
C VAL A 159 -15.45 -33.27 43.36
N PRO A 160 -15.93 -32.63 42.30
CA PRO A 160 -15.59 -32.99 40.94
C PRO A 160 -14.09 -32.90 40.66
N GLU A 161 -13.62 -33.63 39.65
CA GLU A 161 -12.20 -33.66 39.26
C GLU A 161 -11.61 -32.29 38.90
N TYR A 162 -12.45 -31.34 38.50
CA TYR A 162 -12.06 -30.00 38.16
C TYR A 162 -11.89 -29.05 39.33
N VAL A 163 -12.23 -29.48 40.56
CA VAL A 163 -12.02 -28.72 41.79
C VAL A 163 -10.64 -29.08 42.34
N GLU A 164 -9.72 -28.10 42.30
CA GLU A 164 -8.36 -28.29 42.82
C GLU A 164 -8.33 -28.15 44.35
N ARG A 165 -9.08 -27.17 44.85
CA ARG A 165 -9.05 -26.81 46.28
C ARG A 165 -10.37 -26.18 46.69
N ILE A 166 -10.78 -26.44 47.92
CA ILE A 166 -11.82 -25.64 48.55
C ILE A 166 -11.13 -24.54 49.36
N ASP A 167 -11.46 -23.29 49.08
CA ASP A 167 -10.95 -22.15 49.83
C ASP A 167 -11.82 -21.85 51.07
N LYS A 168 -13.13 -22.07 50.97
CA LYS A 168 -14.07 -21.81 52.04
C LYS A 168 -15.32 -22.68 51.93
N VAL A 169 -15.76 -23.27 53.02
CA VAL A 169 -17.02 -23.98 53.14
C VAL A 169 -17.99 -23.15 53.98
N TYR A 170 -19.15 -22.88 53.46
CA TYR A 170 -20.23 -22.19 54.17
C TYR A 170 -21.16 -23.23 54.78
N VAL A 171 -21.38 -23.13 56.09
CA VAL A 171 -22.18 -24.12 56.84
C VAL A 171 -23.64 -23.68 56.87
N MET A 172 -24.54 -24.62 56.65
CA MET A 172 -25.99 -24.39 56.75
C MET A 172 -26.38 -24.03 58.17
N HIS A 173 -27.11 -22.98 58.35
CA HIS A 173 -27.63 -22.53 59.62
C HIS A 173 -28.92 -21.72 59.44
N PRO A 174 -29.79 -21.61 60.51
CA PRO A 174 -30.94 -20.72 60.47
C PRO A 174 -30.53 -19.25 60.25
N GLU A 175 -31.32 -18.49 59.48
CA GLU A 175 -31.00 -17.09 59.11
C GLU A 175 -30.79 -16.14 60.29
N ASN A 176 -31.38 -16.41 61.43
CA ASN A 176 -31.28 -15.60 62.64
C ASN A 176 -30.06 -15.93 63.52
N LEU A 177 -29.29 -16.96 63.15
CA LEU A 177 -28.08 -17.37 63.87
C LEU A 177 -26.86 -17.02 63.02
N PRO A 178 -25.66 -16.77 63.65
CA PRO A 178 -24.45 -16.45 62.95
C PRO A 178 -23.73 -17.67 62.35
N GLY A 179 -24.22 -18.87 62.56
CA GLY A 179 -23.64 -20.13 62.11
C GLY A 179 -24.41 -21.35 62.63
N ALA A 180 -23.94 -22.53 62.24
CA ALA A 180 -24.44 -23.79 62.80
C ALA A 180 -24.12 -23.91 64.29
N PRO A 181 -25.04 -24.26 65.12
CA PRO A 181 -24.85 -24.37 66.59
C PRO A 181 -23.95 -25.56 66.96
N ILE A 182 -22.90 -25.31 67.72
CA ILE A 182 -22.14 -26.30 68.43
C ILE A 182 -22.57 -26.23 69.91
N LYS A 183 -23.19 -27.28 70.37
CA LYS A 183 -23.75 -27.33 71.73
C LYS A 183 -22.79 -28.05 72.66
N CYS A 184 -22.43 -27.37 73.71
CA CYS A 184 -21.59 -27.89 74.78
C CYS A 184 -22.45 -28.06 76.02
N VAL A 185 -22.68 -29.29 76.43
CA VAL A 185 -23.49 -29.62 77.61
C VAL A 185 -22.58 -30.21 78.69
N PHE A 186 -22.37 -29.47 79.74
CA PHE A 186 -21.72 -29.98 80.93
C PHE A 186 -22.74 -30.51 81.93
N ASP A 187 -22.55 -31.75 82.33
CA ASP A 187 -23.38 -32.41 83.32
C ASP A 187 -22.54 -32.85 84.57
N LEU A 188 -22.99 -32.52 85.73
CA LEU A 188 -22.37 -32.89 87.01
C LEU A 188 -22.48 -34.37 87.32
N GLY A 189 -23.30 -35.11 86.58
CA GLY A 189 -23.58 -36.52 86.87
C GLY A 189 -24.06 -36.74 88.28
N SER A 190 -23.52 -37.72 88.97
CA SER A 190 -23.86 -38.00 90.35
C SER A 190 -23.58 -36.87 91.30
N LEU A 191 -22.68 -35.95 91.02
CA LEU A 191 -22.39 -34.79 91.88
C LEU A 191 -23.54 -33.80 91.93
N ALA A 192 -24.47 -33.83 91.03
CA ALA A 192 -25.68 -32.96 91.02
C ALA A 192 -26.53 -33.15 92.28
N GLN A 193 -26.53 -34.36 92.83
CA GLN A 193 -27.31 -34.71 94.01
C GLN A 193 -26.79 -33.98 95.28
N ILE A 194 -25.53 -33.68 95.29
CA ILE A 194 -24.84 -33.03 96.44
C ILE A 194 -24.42 -31.61 96.20
N ASN A 195 -24.77 -31.06 95.03
CA ASN A 195 -24.39 -29.70 94.59
C ASN A 195 -25.01 -28.66 95.55
N ALA A 196 -24.17 -27.94 96.29
CA ALA A 196 -24.49 -26.74 97.07
C ALA A 196 -24.18 -25.42 96.31
N GLY A 197 -23.45 -25.51 95.23
CA GLY A 197 -23.01 -24.50 94.33
C GLY A 197 -21.76 -25.02 93.64
N ALA A 198 -21.72 -24.87 92.33
CA ALA A 198 -20.59 -25.27 91.51
C ALA A 198 -20.14 -24.13 90.65
N THR A 199 -18.85 -24.19 90.27
CA THR A 199 -18.28 -23.32 89.28
C THR A 199 -17.68 -24.19 88.15
N LEU A 200 -17.76 -23.67 86.93
CA LEU A 200 -17.30 -24.31 85.71
C LEU A 200 -16.49 -23.33 84.87
N SER A 201 -15.32 -23.77 84.38
CA SER A 201 -14.55 -23.09 83.34
C SER A 201 -14.36 -24.12 82.25
N ILE A 202 -14.67 -23.71 81.02
CA ILE A 202 -14.45 -24.48 79.77
C ILE A 202 -13.65 -23.63 78.81
N GLU A 203 -12.62 -24.20 78.27
CA GLU A 203 -11.94 -23.73 77.07
C GLU A 203 -12.04 -24.79 75.97
N LEU A 204 -12.71 -24.40 74.86
CA LEU A 204 -12.87 -25.30 73.73
C LEU A 204 -12.10 -24.66 72.57
N GLN A 205 -10.96 -25.23 72.23
CA GLN A 205 -10.17 -24.85 71.08
C GLN A 205 -10.71 -25.55 69.86
N LEU A 206 -11.27 -24.76 68.95
CA LEU A 206 -11.70 -25.22 67.65
C LEU A 206 -10.55 -25.10 66.64
N PRO A 207 -10.60 -25.82 65.52
CA PRO A 207 -9.61 -25.69 64.47
C PRO A 207 -9.44 -24.25 64.03
N ASP A 208 -8.20 -23.87 63.66
CA ASP A 208 -7.87 -22.50 63.27
C ASP A 208 -8.59 -22.06 61.99
N GLU A 209 -9.00 -23.02 61.17
CA GLU A 209 -9.75 -22.79 59.92
C GLU A 209 -11.20 -22.39 60.15
N TYR A 210 -11.76 -22.54 61.37
CA TYR A 210 -13.14 -22.26 61.67
C TYR A 210 -13.40 -20.78 61.93
N VAL A 211 -14.49 -20.25 61.33
CA VAL A 211 -14.99 -18.92 61.70
C VAL A 211 -16.11 -19.13 62.73
N VAL A 212 -15.78 -18.78 63.97
CA VAL A 212 -16.59 -19.12 65.16
C VAL A 212 -17.16 -17.87 65.81
N TYR A 213 -18.38 -17.97 66.28
CA TYR A 213 -19.04 -16.94 67.08
C TYR A 213 -19.42 -17.47 68.45
N ASP A 214 -19.36 -16.60 69.45
CA ASP A 214 -19.85 -16.93 70.80
C ASP A 214 -21.38 -16.93 70.87
N GLN A 215 -21.90 -17.31 72.05
CA GLN A 215 -23.33 -17.30 72.34
C GLN A 215 -24.02 -15.93 72.25
N ASN A 216 -23.21 -14.83 72.25
CA ASN A 216 -23.67 -13.46 72.08
C ASN A 216 -23.52 -12.98 70.64
N LYS A 217 -23.23 -13.89 69.71
CA LYS A 217 -23.04 -13.65 68.28
C LYS A 217 -21.82 -12.75 67.98
N ARG A 218 -20.79 -12.79 68.80
CA ARG A 218 -19.52 -12.06 68.59
C ARG A 218 -18.48 -13.01 67.99
N LEU A 219 -17.73 -12.55 67.03
CA LEU A 219 -16.63 -13.30 66.43
C LEU A 219 -15.56 -13.64 67.48
N ILE A 220 -15.15 -14.89 67.48
CA ILE A 220 -14.06 -15.39 68.32
C ILE A 220 -12.80 -15.41 67.41
N THR A 221 -11.84 -14.51 67.67
CA THR A 221 -10.67 -14.30 66.81
C THR A 221 -9.52 -15.27 67.05
N ASP A 222 -9.50 -15.96 68.21
CA ASP A 222 -8.49 -16.95 68.61
C ASP A 222 -9.01 -18.39 68.53
N ASN A 223 -10.19 -18.59 68.00
CA ASN A 223 -10.89 -19.87 67.87
C ASN A 223 -11.03 -20.66 69.16
N VAL A 224 -10.95 -19.98 70.33
CA VAL A 224 -11.14 -20.59 71.65
C VAL A 224 -12.44 -20.08 72.24
N PHE A 225 -13.45 -20.96 72.28
CA PHE A 225 -14.69 -20.66 73.00
C PHE A 225 -14.43 -20.83 74.50
N ARG A 226 -14.62 -19.77 75.29
CA ARG A 226 -14.36 -19.75 76.73
C ARG A 226 -15.57 -19.44 77.52
N VAL A 227 -15.76 -20.26 78.51
CA VAL A 227 -16.68 -20.02 79.62
C VAL A 227 -15.88 -19.98 80.92
N THR A 228 -15.85 -18.85 81.58
CA THR A 228 -15.00 -18.68 82.81
C THR A 228 -15.83 -18.48 84.01
N ASN A 229 -15.61 -19.33 85.10
CA ASN A 229 -16.25 -19.23 86.38
C ASN A 229 -17.80 -19.18 86.28
N GLN A 230 -18.39 -19.98 85.38
CA GLN A 230 -19.83 -20.07 85.27
C GLN A 230 -20.40 -20.73 86.54
N HIS A 231 -21.28 -20.03 87.15
CA HIS A 231 -21.93 -20.54 88.34
C HIS A 231 -23.08 -21.54 87.98
N ILE A 232 -23.09 -22.73 88.64
CA ILE A 232 -24.12 -23.70 88.52
C ILE A 232 -24.84 -23.69 89.87
N ALA A 233 -26.07 -23.30 89.95
CA ALA A 233 -26.79 -23.10 91.15
C ALA A 233 -27.02 -24.42 91.87
N SER A 234 -27.24 -24.32 93.20
CA SER A 234 -27.55 -25.47 94.00
C SER A 234 -28.81 -26.23 93.50
N GLY A 235 -28.61 -27.53 93.25
CA GLY A 235 -29.67 -28.41 92.76
C GLY A 235 -29.80 -28.46 91.22
N GLN A 236 -29.02 -27.69 90.50
CA GLN A 236 -28.88 -27.83 89.06
C GLN A 236 -27.91 -28.97 88.69
N SER A 237 -28.24 -29.76 87.68
CA SER A 237 -27.41 -30.87 87.20
C SER A 237 -26.33 -30.50 86.24
N GLY A 238 -26.47 -29.38 85.56
CA GLY A 238 -25.51 -28.96 84.52
C GLY A 238 -25.87 -27.65 83.88
N VAL A 239 -25.16 -27.33 82.80
CA VAL A 239 -25.35 -26.11 82.06
C VAL A 239 -25.02 -26.38 80.61
N GLU A 240 -25.70 -25.66 79.67
CA GLU A 240 -25.52 -25.71 78.26
C GLU A 240 -25.01 -24.42 77.79
N PHE A 241 -24.06 -24.48 76.83
CA PHE A 241 -23.49 -23.34 76.10
C PHE A 241 -23.56 -23.63 74.62
N THR A 242 -23.61 -22.55 73.80
CA THR A 242 -23.67 -22.68 72.38
C THR A 242 -22.68 -21.71 71.72
N ALA A 243 -21.81 -22.24 70.93
CA ALA A 243 -21.02 -21.50 69.97
C ALA A 243 -21.57 -21.73 68.58
N TYR A 244 -21.19 -20.94 67.60
CA TYR A 244 -21.72 -21.05 66.23
C TYR A 244 -20.57 -21.10 65.24
N ILE A 245 -20.60 -22.02 64.29
CA ILE A 245 -19.64 -22.15 63.19
C ILE A 245 -20.31 -21.64 61.91
N SER A 246 -19.80 -20.55 61.33
CA SER A 246 -20.40 -19.97 60.14
C SER A 246 -19.77 -20.49 58.86
N SER A 247 -18.47 -20.69 58.88
CA SER A 247 -17.72 -21.21 57.72
C SER A 247 -16.41 -21.87 58.16
N ILE A 248 -15.85 -22.66 57.25
CA ILE A 248 -14.55 -23.31 57.39
C ILE A 248 -13.68 -22.79 56.27
N GLU A 249 -12.58 -22.10 56.59
CA GLU A 249 -11.57 -21.69 55.64
C GLU A 249 -10.53 -22.78 55.49
N ASN A 250 -10.18 -23.10 54.24
CA ASN A 250 -9.34 -24.25 53.98
C ASN A 250 -8.37 -23.98 52.83
N HIS A 251 -7.27 -24.69 52.85
CA HIS A 251 -6.25 -24.63 51.78
C HIS A 251 -5.80 -26.05 51.37
N HIS A 252 -6.58 -27.05 51.64
CA HIS A 252 -6.30 -28.44 51.24
C HIS A 252 -6.69 -28.69 49.80
N THR A 253 -5.86 -29.40 49.06
CA THR A 253 -6.08 -29.83 47.68
C THR A 253 -6.95 -31.10 47.64
N ALA A 254 -7.69 -31.30 46.56
CA ALA A 254 -8.45 -32.50 46.30
C ALA A 254 -7.54 -33.69 46.01
N GLU A 255 -7.81 -34.82 46.64
CA GLU A 255 -7.16 -36.11 46.36
C GLU A 255 -8.21 -37.13 45.96
N GLY A 256 -8.17 -37.69 44.75
CA GLY A 256 -9.12 -38.68 44.29
C GLY A 256 -10.59 -38.24 44.27
N GLY A 257 -10.87 -36.96 44.06
CA GLY A 257 -12.23 -36.41 44.04
C GLY A 257 -12.81 -36.16 45.43
N VAL A 258 -12.00 -36.14 46.49
CA VAL A 258 -12.41 -35.82 47.86
C VAL A 258 -11.44 -34.85 48.48
N ILE A 259 -11.94 -33.86 49.16
CA ILE A 259 -11.12 -32.98 50.02
C ILE A 259 -11.28 -33.44 51.45
N HIS A 260 -10.20 -33.90 52.03
CA HIS A 260 -10.16 -34.36 53.41
C HIS A 260 -9.84 -33.19 54.31
N LEU A 261 -10.73 -32.86 55.23
CA LEU A 261 -10.56 -31.82 56.23
C LEU A 261 -10.39 -32.50 57.61
N PRO A 262 -9.15 -32.93 57.98
CA PRO A 262 -8.91 -33.47 59.30
C PRO A 262 -9.07 -32.35 60.32
N GLN A 263 -9.94 -32.58 61.31
CA GLN A 263 -10.25 -31.60 62.33
C GLN A 263 -9.92 -32.13 63.70
N GLU A 264 -9.31 -31.34 64.53
CA GLU A 264 -9.04 -31.69 65.93
C GLU A 264 -9.65 -30.63 66.87
N LEU A 265 -10.53 -31.07 67.72
CA LEU A 265 -11.12 -30.24 68.74
C LEU A 265 -10.41 -30.55 70.06
N LYS A 266 -9.84 -29.54 70.71
CA LYS A 266 -9.18 -29.65 72.04
C LYS A 266 -10.03 -28.98 73.08
N TYR A 267 -10.07 -29.55 74.23
CA TYR A 267 -10.81 -28.95 75.33
C TYR A 267 -10.03 -29.01 76.62
N HIS A 268 -10.22 -28.00 77.46
CA HIS A 268 -9.84 -27.93 78.87
C HIS A 268 -11.09 -27.62 79.70
N ILE A 269 -11.35 -28.46 80.72
CA ILE A 269 -12.46 -28.26 81.59
C ILE A 269 -11.98 -28.30 83.02
N ALA A 270 -12.30 -27.24 83.77
CA ALA A 270 -12.04 -27.13 85.18
C ALA A 270 -13.42 -26.93 85.90
N TYR A 271 -13.76 -27.78 86.81
CA TYR A 271 -14.96 -27.59 87.59
C TYR A 271 -14.68 -27.78 89.11
N SER A 272 -15.52 -27.16 89.88
CA SER A 272 -15.44 -27.25 91.35
C SER A 272 -16.90 -27.26 91.92
N VAL A 273 -17.17 -28.23 92.71
CA VAL A 273 -18.50 -28.44 93.33
C VAL A 273 -18.40 -28.38 94.85
N THR A 274 -19.01 -27.40 95.45
CA THR A 274 -19.22 -27.39 96.91
C THR A 274 -20.32 -28.33 97.26
N THR A 275 -20.09 -29.18 98.26
CA THR A 275 -21.00 -30.32 98.54
C THR A 275 -22.00 -30.09 99.69
N LYS A 276 -23.12 -30.69 99.58
CA LYS A 276 -24.04 -31.00 100.77
C LYS A 276 -23.63 -32.31 101.33
N GLN A 277 -23.97 -32.56 102.67
CA GLN A 277 -23.67 -33.80 103.28
C GLN A 277 -24.55 -34.92 102.68
N ALA A 278 -23.89 -35.97 102.17
CA ALA A 278 -24.60 -37.18 101.68
C ALA A 278 -23.65 -38.39 101.55
N THR A 279 -24.16 -39.57 101.48
CA THR A 279 -23.47 -40.77 100.99
C THR A 279 -23.77 -40.89 99.53
N LEU A 280 -22.79 -40.66 98.66
CA LEU A 280 -23.00 -40.61 97.22
C LEU A 280 -22.37 -41.84 96.54
N LYS A 281 -23.14 -42.54 95.76
CA LYS A 281 -22.60 -43.50 94.79
C LYS A 281 -22.41 -42.83 93.47
N PHE A 282 -21.21 -42.89 93.00
CA PHE A 282 -20.84 -42.27 91.70
C PHE A 282 -21.25 -43.15 90.53
N GLU A 283 -22.57 -43.23 90.24
CA GLU A 283 -23.04 -43.99 89.11
C GLU A 283 -22.71 -43.37 87.78
N GLN A 284 -22.66 -42.04 87.69
CA GLN A 284 -22.30 -41.25 86.55
C GLN A 284 -21.23 -40.21 86.97
N MET A 285 -20.11 -40.20 86.26
CA MET A 285 -19.10 -39.17 86.41
C MET A 285 -19.58 -37.88 85.73
N PRO A 286 -19.10 -36.74 86.16
CA PRO A 286 -19.31 -35.52 85.38
C PRO A 286 -18.87 -35.70 83.92
N SER A 287 -19.60 -35.10 83.03
CA SER A 287 -19.32 -35.27 81.60
C SER A 287 -19.44 -33.95 80.81
N LEU A 288 -18.72 -33.89 79.74
CA LEU A 288 -18.88 -32.88 78.74
C LEU A 288 -19.37 -33.56 77.45
N LYS A 289 -20.51 -33.14 76.93
CA LYS A 289 -20.97 -33.53 75.60
C LYS A 289 -20.89 -32.36 74.67
N ILE A 290 -20.25 -32.55 73.51
CA ILE A 290 -20.16 -31.56 72.44
C ILE A 290 -20.83 -32.16 71.24
N ASN A 291 -21.93 -31.50 70.77
CA ASN A 291 -22.63 -31.92 69.56
C ASN A 291 -22.77 -30.79 68.59
N ALA A 292 -22.49 -31.11 67.36
CA ALA A 292 -22.76 -30.24 66.24
C ALA A 292 -23.04 -31.05 64.96
N GLU A 293 -23.96 -30.60 64.17
CA GLU A 293 -24.21 -31.12 62.85
C GLU A 293 -23.75 -30.01 61.84
N LEU A 294 -22.76 -30.32 61.06
CA LEU A 294 -22.17 -29.40 60.03
C LEU A 294 -22.66 -29.90 58.69
N VAL A 295 -23.53 -29.15 58.04
CA VAL A 295 -24.00 -29.41 56.70
C VAL A 295 -23.45 -28.32 55.79
N CYS A 296 -22.72 -28.71 54.77
CA CYS A 296 -22.20 -27.78 53.79
C CYS A 296 -23.37 -27.17 52.98
N LYS A 297 -23.51 -25.86 53.04
CA LYS A 297 -24.52 -25.11 52.25
C LYS A 297 -23.99 -24.74 50.92
N ASP A 298 -22.73 -24.31 50.88
CA ASP A 298 -22.06 -23.75 49.74
C ASP A 298 -20.55 -23.80 49.97
N ALA A 299 -19.76 -23.70 48.89
CA ALA A 299 -18.33 -23.62 49.00
C ALA A 299 -17.74 -22.66 47.96
N GLU A 300 -16.70 -21.96 48.38
CA GLU A 300 -15.82 -21.24 47.50
C GLU A 300 -14.65 -22.16 47.11
N VAL A 301 -14.51 -22.40 45.81
CA VAL A 301 -13.54 -23.36 45.26
C VAL A 301 -12.59 -22.70 44.31
N SER A 302 -11.37 -23.16 44.31
CA SER A 302 -10.39 -22.87 43.24
C SER A 302 -10.46 -24.02 42.24
N LEU A 303 -10.59 -23.66 40.98
CA LEU A 303 -10.80 -24.60 39.89
C LEU A 303 -9.54 -24.68 39.04
N SER A 304 -9.28 -25.86 38.47
CA SER A 304 -8.28 -26.00 37.42
C SER A 304 -8.75 -25.29 36.15
N ALA A 305 -7.83 -24.88 35.33
CA ALA A 305 -8.15 -24.39 34.00
C ALA A 305 -8.88 -25.48 33.21
N MET A 306 -10.20 -25.34 33.04
CA MET A 306 -11.00 -26.33 32.36
C MET A 306 -11.89 -25.69 31.29
N SER A 307 -12.14 -26.45 30.24
CA SER A 307 -13.16 -26.08 29.27
C SER A 307 -14.55 -26.24 29.88
N LEU A 308 -15.36 -25.21 29.73
CA LEU A 308 -16.79 -25.26 30.08
C LEU A 308 -17.64 -25.86 28.96
N LEU A 309 -17.03 -26.16 27.83
CA LEU A 309 -17.64 -26.78 26.67
C LEU A 309 -17.01 -28.14 26.43
N ASP A 310 -17.84 -29.17 26.22
CA ASP A 310 -17.35 -30.50 25.83
C ASP A 310 -16.51 -30.44 24.55
N LYS A 311 -16.86 -29.56 23.62
CA LYS A 311 -16.12 -29.28 22.38
C LYS A 311 -16.24 -27.82 22.08
N PRO A 312 -15.16 -27.20 21.52
CA PRO A 312 -15.25 -25.87 20.98
C PRO A 312 -16.34 -25.79 19.91
N ILE A 313 -16.99 -24.64 19.84
CA ILE A 313 -18.06 -24.40 18.88
C ILE A 313 -17.45 -23.90 17.58
N GLU A 314 -17.68 -24.63 16.51
CA GLU A 314 -17.27 -24.22 15.16
C GLU A 314 -18.39 -23.41 14.51
N LEU A 315 -18.11 -22.14 14.23
CA LEU A 315 -19.00 -21.25 13.50
C LEU A 315 -18.51 -21.09 12.08
N LYS A 316 -19.38 -21.30 11.13
CA LYS A 316 -19.13 -21.01 9.73
C LYS A 316 -19.86 -19.74 9.34
N ASN A 317 -19.12 -18.71 9.05
CA ASN A 317 -19.66 -17.45 8.60
C ASN A 317 -19.21 -17.17 7.18
N ASN A 318 -20.09 -16.61 6.38
CA ASN A 318 -19.77 -16.22 5.01
C ASN A 318 -19.64 -14.71 4.94
N ILE A 319 -18.50 -14.24 4.47
CA ILE A 319 -18.24 -12.83 4.20
C ILE A 319 -18.31 -12.62 2.69
N THR A 320 -19.03 -11.59 2.26
CA THR A 320 -19.17 -11.26 0.85
C THR A 320 -18.72 -9.85 0.60
N PHE A 321 -17.86 -9.68 -0.41
CA PHE A 321 -17.53 -8.40 -1.02
C PHE A 321 -18.40 -8.23 -2.26
N ASN A 322 -19.16 -7.17 -2.34
CA ASN A 322 -20.10 -6.95 -3.43
C ASN A 322 -19.59 -5.94 -4.45
N ALA A 323 -20.06 -6.10 -5.66
CA ALA A 323 -19.92 -5.11 -6.73
C ALA A 323 -18.47 -4.73 -7.12
N LEU A 324 -17.56 -5.69 -7.09
CA LEU A 324 -16.23 -5.51 -7.67
C LEU A 324 -16.36 -5.27 -9.18
N ASN A 325 -15.48 -4.45 -9.73
CA ASN A 325 -15.45 -4.23 -11.18
C ASN A 325 -15.28 -5.57 -11.91
N SER A 326 -15.99 -5.76 -13.02
CA SER A 326 -15.96 -6.99 -13.85
C SER A 326 -14.55 -7.34 -14.36
N ALA A 327 -13.63 -6.38 -14.32
CA ALA A 327 -12.22 -6.61 -14.64
C ALA A 327 -11.48 -7.39 -13.55
N VAL A 328 -11.95 -7.41 -12.31
CA VAL A 328 -11.34 -8.17 -11.22
C VAL A 328 -11.72 -9.64 -11.37
N LYS A 329 -10.74 -10.51 -11.53
CA LYS A 329 -10.95 -11.96 -11.71
C LYS A 329 -10.85 -12.73 -10.39
N ALA A 330 -9.97 -12.32 -9.53
CA ALA A 330 -9.81 -12.91 -8.20
C ALA A 330 -9.21 -11.88 -7.23
N VAL A 331 -9.67 -11.94 -5.98
CA VAL A 331 -9.11 -11.18 -4.86
C VAL A 331 -8.26 -12.14 -4.03
N LYS A 332 -7.02 -11.79 -3.78
CA LYS A 332 -6.08 -12.57 -2.96
C LYS A 332 -5.99 -12.04 -1.55
N ARG A 333 -6.00 -10.74 -1.40
CA ARG A 333 -5.84 -10.07 -0.11
C ARG A 333 -6.63 -8.76 -0.09
N VAL A 334 -7.24 -8.48 1.04
CA VAL A 334 -7.89 -7.21 1.35
C VAL A 334 -7.24 -6.64 2.60
N ASP A 335 -6.65 -5.46 2.50
CA ASP A 335 -6.13 -4.72 3.64
C ASP A 335 -7.19 -3.73 4.13
N LEU A 336 -7.40 -3.71 5.43
CA LEU A 336 -8.45 -2.92 6.08
C LEU A 336 -7.84 -1.82 6.94
N ASP A 337 -8.53 -0.71 7.07
CA ASP A 337 -8.17 0.38 7.97
C ASP A 337 -9.15 0.44 9.13
N GLN A 338 -8.62 0.27 10.35
CA GLN A 338 -9.35 0.42 11.60
C GLN A 338 -10.72 -0.33 11.65
N THR A 339 -10.79 -1.47 10.97
CA THR A 339 -11.99 -2.32 11.02
C THR A 339 -12.06 -2.96 12.38
N LEU A 340 -12.93 -2.43 13.24
CA LEU A 340 -13.10 -2.88 14.61
C LEU A 340 -14.22 -3.92 14.69
N ILE A 341 -13.92 -5.05 15.31
CA ILE A 341 -14.91 -6.07 15.61
C ILE A 341 -15.09 -6.17 17.11
N TYR A 342 -16.31 -5.93 17.57
CA TYR A 342 -16.72 -6.14 18.94
C TYR A 342 -17.23 -7.56 19.13
N PHE A 343 -16.79 -8.19 20.19
CA PHE A 343 -17.40 -9.43 20.67
C PHE A 343 -18.62 -9.11 21.50
N ILE A 344 -19.70 -9.86 21.27
CA ILE A 344 -20.96 -9.71 21.97
C ILE A 344 -21.30 -11.04 22.63
N ILE A 345 -21.62 -10.99 23.92
CA ILE A 345 -22.18 -12.11 24.63
C ILE A 345 -23.49 -11.64 25.28
N GLU A 346 -24.59 -12.26 24.92
CA GLU A 346 -25.89 -12.04 25.52
C GLU A 346 -26.35 -13.34 26.20
N GLY A 347 -27.22 -13.25 27.19
CA GLY A 347 -27.77 -14.41 27.88
C GLY A 347 -27.03 -14.80 29.15
N MET A 348 -26.14 -13.97 29.70
CA MET A 348 -25.44 -14.19 30.97
C MET A 348 -26.37 -14.19 32.21
N LYS A 349 -27.67 -14.36 32.01
CA LYS A 349 -28.65 -14.39 33.10
C LYS A 349 -28.47 -15.56 34.08
N TRP A 350 -27.63 -16.52 33.73
CA TRP A 350 -27.25 -17.65 34.58
C TRP A 350 -26.24 -17.25 35.67
N LEU A 351 -25.47 -16.19 35.48
CA LEU A 351 -24.71 -15.60 36.57
C LEU A 351 -25.65 -14.71 37.37
N SER A 352 -25.86 -15.05 38.66
CA SER A 352 -26.67 -14.22 39.55
C SER A 352 -26.01 -12.81 39.65
N ALA A 353 -26.82 -11.81 40.01
CA ALA A 353 -26.27 -10.46 40.25
C ALA A 353 -25.20 -10.48 41.35
N GLU A 354 -25.30 -11.42 42.30
CA GLU A 354 -24.34 -11.62 43.38
C GLU A 354 -23.02 -12.24 42.83
N ALA A 355 -23.11 -13.19 41.90
CA ALA A 355 -21.94 -13.76 41.22
C ALA A 355 -21.19 -12.74 40.40
N MET A 356 -21.89 -11.90 39.65
CA MET A 356 -21.30 -10.79 38.89
C MET A 356 -20.63 -9.78 39.82
N ALA A 357 -21.26 -9.45 40.95
CA ALA A 357 -20.67 -8.56 41.94
C ALA A 357 -19.44 -9.15 42.64
N ALA A 358 -19.35 -10.47 42.72
CA ALA A 358 -18.21 -11.20 43.30
C ALA A 358 -17.02 -11.38 42.30
N GLY A 359 -17.16 -10.92 41.07
CA GLY A 359 -16.08 -11.02 40.08
C GLY A 359 -16.03 -12.33 39.29
N ALA A 360 -17.04 -13.20 39.39
CA ALA A 360 -17.08 -14.47 38.64
C ALA A 360 -16.99 -14.28 37.11
N ALA A 361 -17.41 -13.13 36.61
CA ALA A 361 -17.28 -12.78 35.19
C ALA A 361 -15.82 -12.56 34.71
N ASP A 362 -14.92 -12.26 35.64
CA ASP A 362 -13.48 -12.11 35.35
C ASP A 362 -12.77 -13.46 35.27
N ASP A 363 -13.33 -14.49 35.89
CA ASP A 363 -12.78 -15.83 35.93
C ASP A 363 -13.20 -16.72 34.74
N ILE A 364 -14.21 -16.31 33.98
CA ILE A 364 -14.64 -17.01 32.78
C ILE A 364 -14.05 -16.36 31.55
N ILE A 365 -13.25 -17.15 30.83
CA ILE A 365 -12.53 -16.68 29.62
C ILE A 365 -13.21 -17.29 28.40
N VAL A 366 -13.46 -16.44 27.43
CA VAL A 366 -13.89 -16.83 26.08
C VAL A 366 -12.69 -16.74 25.17
N ASP A 367 -12.36 -17.85 24.53
CA ASP A 367 -11.31 -17.98 23.55
C ASP A 367 -11.92 -18.05 22.15
N ILE A 368 -11.57 -17.13 21.28
CA ILE A 368 -12.04 -17.07 19.91
C ILE A 368 -10.83 -17.32 19.01
N THR A 369 -10.76 -18.52 18.45
CA THR A 369 -9.72 -18.86 17.48
C THR A 369 -10.16 -18.46 16.10
N LEU A 370 -9.36 -17.59 15.49
CA LEU A 370 -9.55 -17.04 14.16
C LEU A 370 -8.78 -17.86 13.13
N PRO A 371 -9.23 -17.95 11.89
CA PRO A 371 -8.45 -18.56 10.84
C PRO A 371 -7.19 -17.73 10.56
N ARG A 372 -6.11 -18.37 10.15
CA ARG A 372 -4.84 -17.70 9.81
C ARG A 372 -4.93 -16.78 8.58
N THR A 373 -6.05 -16.88 7.87
CA THR A 373 -6.36 -15.99 6.74
C THR A 373 -6.75 -14.57 7.18
N ILE A 374 -6.97 -14.34 8.49
CA ILE A 374 -7.31 -13.03 9.02
C ILE A 374 -6.18 -12.53 9.89
N GLU A 375 -5.64 -11.38 9.55
CA GLU A 375 -4.66 -10.68 10.37
C GLU A 375 -5.38 -9.76 11.35
N VAL A 376 -5.15 -9.97 12.64
CA VAL A 376 -5.77 -9.20 13.72
C VAL A 376 -4.73 -8.57 14.63
N SER A 377 -5.15 -7.52 15.31
CA SER A 377 -4.43 -6.92 16.42
C SER A 377 -5.39 -6.61 17.58
N PRO A 378 -4.92 -6.69 18.84
CA PRO A 378 -5.75 -6.32 19.99
C PRO A 378 -6.17 -4.84 19.89
N ALA A 379 -7.45 -4.57 20.19
CA ALA A 379 -7.96 -3.22 20.25
C ALA A 379 -8.28 -2.81 21.69
N TYR A 380 -9.22 -3.49 22.33
CA TYR A 380 -9.66 -3.17 23.69
C TYR A 380 -10.06 -4.43 24.47
N ASN A 381 -9.60 -4.53 25.71
CA ASN A 381 -9.97 -5.59 26.66
C ASN A 381 -9.79 -7.03 26.18
N VAL A 382 -8.80 -7.30 25.36
CA VAL A 382 -8.49 -8.64 24.85
C VAL A 382 -7.01 -8.96 24.97
N GLN A 383 -6.71 -10.25 25.07
CA GLN A 383 -5.37 -10.81 24.89
C GLN A 383 -5.33 -11.59 23.58
N TYR A 384 -4.26 -11.41 22.81
CA TYR A 384 -4.07 -12.12 21.57
C TYR A 384 -2.83 -12.99 21.62
N ASN A 385 -3.02 -14.25 21.30
CA ASN A 385 -1.95 -15.23 21.17
C ASN A 385 -1.69 -15.49 19.69
N GLU A 386 -0.58 -14.94 19.18
CA GLU A 386 -0.19 -15.07 17.76
C GLU A 386 0.11 -16.53 17.37
N ALA A 387 0.67 -17.33 18.28
CA ALA A 387 1.04 -18.72 17.97
C ALA A 387 -0.18 -19.60 17.69
N THR A 388 -1.24 -19.42 18.46
CA THR A 388 -2.52 -20.16 18.34
C THR A 388 -3.56 -19.42 17.51
N HIS A 389 -3.31 -18.15 17.19
CA HIS A 389 -4.26 -17.27 16.49
C HIS A 389 -5.57 -17.08 17.27
N THR A 390 -5.47 -17.01 18.60
CA THR A 390 -6.60 -16.99 19.52
C THR A 390 -6.67 -15.63 20.23
N VAL A 391 -7.86 -15.06 20.23
CA VAL A 391 -8.23 -13.88 21.02
C VAL A 391 -8.95 -14.37 22.26
N SER A 392 -8.46 -13.95 23.44
CA SER A 392 -9.04 -14.30 24.73
C SER A 392 -9.55 -13.06 25.42
N ALA A 393 -10.74 -13.12 25.99
CA ALA A 393 -11.32 -12.08 26.81
C ALA A 393 -12.16 -12.67 27.94
N THR A 394 -12.18 -12.03 29.11
CA THR A 394 -13.09 -12.40 30.18
C THR A 394 -14.53 -12.00 29.84
N LEU A 395 -15.50 -12.62 30.44
CA LEU A 395 -16.91 -12.21 30.26
C LEU A 395 -17.14 -10.75 30.67
N ALA A 396 -16.47 -10.28 31.73
CA ALA A 396 -16.54 -8.89 32.13
C ALA A 396 -15.97 -7.96 31.04
N ASN A 397 -14.83 -8.31 30.49
CA ASN A 397 -14.22 -7.55 29.40
C ASN A 397 -15.07 -7.51 28.13
N ILE A 398 -15.78 -8.61 27.84
CA ILE A 398 -16.70 -8.66 26.70
C ILE A 398 -17.90 -7.73 26.94
N ALA A 399 -18.44 -7.76 28.16
CA ALA A 399 -19.54 -6.86 28.56
C ALA A 399 -19.11 -5.37 28.45
N ASP A 400 -17.83 -5.07 28.69
CA ASP A 400 -17.23 -3.74 28.58
C ASP A 400 -16.74 -3.39 27.15
N GLY A 401 -17.04 -4.24 26.16
CA GLY A 401 -16.74 -3.97 24.76
C GLY A 401 -15.39 -4.50 24.29
N ALA A 402 -15.04 -5.74 24.67
CA ALA A 402 -13.87 -6.43 24.15
C ALA A 402 -13.86 -6.44 22.62
N SER A 403 -12.74 -6.07 22.01
CA SER A 403 -12.67 -5.87 20.57
C SER A 403 -11.26 -6.10 20.00
N VAL A 404 -11.22 -6.39 18.69
CA VAL A 404 -10.00 -6.52 17.90
C VAL A 404 -10.10 -5.70 16.62
N TYR A 405 -8.96 -5.25 16.11
CA TYR A 405 -8.87 -4.76 14.75
C TYR A 405 -8.60 -5.93 13.80
N ILE A 406 -9.35 -5.99 12.71
CA ILE A 406 -8.96 -6.77 11.54
C ILE A 406 -8.13 -5.85 10.65
N ASN A 407 -6.87 -6.24 10.40
CA ASN A 407 -5.94 -5.47 9.60
C ASN A 407 -5.95 -5.92 8.14
N ALA A 408 -6.08 -7.22 7.91
CA ALA A 408 -6.15 -7.78 6.56
C ALA A 408 -6.86 -9.13 6.54
N ILE A 409 -7.35 -9.49 5.35
CA ILE A 409 -7.94 -10.80 5.04
C ILE A 409 -7.18 -11.36 3.85
N ASP A 410 -6.51 -12.50 4.04
CA ASP A 410 -5.84 -13.25 2.99
C ASP A 410 -6.76 -14.38 2.49
N LEU A 411 -7.24 -14.24 1.26
CA LEU A 411 -8.17 -15.18 0.64
C LEU A 411 -7.45 -16.35 -0.07
N GLY A 412 -6.13 -16.24 -0.24
CA GLY A 412 -5.34 -17.24 -0.95
C GLY A 412 -5.92 -17.59 -2.32
N GLU A 413 -6.24 -18.84 -2.56
CA GLU A 413 -6.86 -19.32 -3.81
C GLU A 413 -8.40 -19.21 -3.80
N GLY A 414 -9.02 -18.88 -2.67
CA GLY A 414 -10.47 -18.88 -2.50
C GLY A 414 -11.20 -17.62 -2.97
N GLY A 415 -10.47 -16.56 -3.30
CA GLY A 415 -11.05 -15.25 -3.64
C GLY A 415 -11.50 -15.11 -5.09
N VAL A 416 -12.18 -16.09 -5.67
CA VAL A 416 -12.68 -16.05 -7.05
C VAL A 416 -13.90 -15.14 -7.13
N VAL A 417 -13.86 -14.20 -8.08
CA VAL A 417 -14.97 -13.28 -8.35
C VAL A 417 -16.02 -13.97 -9.20
N ASP A 418 -17.27 -13.92 -8.80
CA ASP A 418 -18.38 -14.48 -9.55
C ASP A 418 -18.84 -13.57 -10.73
N ASN A 419 -19.81 -14.03 -11.48
CA ASN A 419 -20.34 -13.30 -12.66
C ASN A 419 -21.07 -11.98 -12.29
N ARG A 420 -21.33 -11.73 -11.01
CA ARG A 420 -21.96 -10.50 -10.50
C ARG A 420 -20.96 -9.50 -10.00
N GLY A 421 -19.69 -9.89 -9.92
CA GLY A 421 -18.63 -9.10 -9.30
C GLY A 421 -18.52 -9.32 -7.80
N ASP A 422 -19.10 -10.41 -7.26
CA ASP A 422 -19.10 -10.70 -5.83
C ASP A 422 -18.01 -11.74 -5.51
N VAL A 423 -17.36 -11.57 -4.36
CA VAL A 423 -16.45 -12.56 -3.77
C VAL A 423 -17.01 -12.97 -2.43
N SER A 424 -17.24 -14.26 -2.27
CA SER A 424 -17.70 -14.85 -1.01
C SER A 424 -16.65 -15.82 -0.50
N PHE A 425 -16.40 -15.79 0.81
CA PHE A 425 -15.51 -16.74 1.46
C PHE A 425 -16.01 -17.10 2.86
N ASP A 426 -15.70 -18.32 3.26
CA ASP A 426 -16.07 -18.81 4.58
C ASP A 426 -15.07 -18.31 5.63
N LEU A 427 -15.58 -17.76 6.72
CA LEU A 427 -14.84 -17.37 7.90
C LEU A 427 -15.15 -18.39 9.03
N PRO A 428 -14.39 -19.48 9.15
CA PRO A 428 -14.56 -20.39 10.26
C PRO A 428 -13.99 -19.76 11.53
N LEU A 429 -14.84 -19.64 12.56
CA LEU A 429 -14.44 -19.24 13.89
C LEU A 429 -14.62 -20.42 14.83
N THR A 430 -13.70 -20.59 15.76
CA THR A 430 -13.83 -21.58 16.82
C THR A 430 -13.93 -20.86 18.16
N ILE A 431 -14.99 -21.12 18.91
CA ILE A 431 -15.22 -20.50 20.22
C ILE A 431 -15.07 -21.55 21.30
N GLY A 432 -14.17 -21.27 22.23
CA GLY A 432 -14.00 -21.98 23.48
C GLY A 432 -14.46 -21.12 24.66
N VAL A 433 -14.98 -21.74 25.68
CA VAL A 433 -15.25 -21.07 26.96
C VAL A 433 -14.58 -21.91 28.05
N ARG A 434 -13.73 -21.28 28.83
CA ARG A 434 -12.98 -21.94 29.90
C ARG A 434 -12.95 -21.10 31.17
N LEU A 435 -12.66 -21.76 32.28
CA LEU A 435 -12.28 -21.07 33.50
C LEU A 435 -10.81 -20.69 33.48
N ALA A 436 -10.49 -19.55 34.09
CA ALA A 436 -9.12 -19.16 34.34
C ALA A 436 -8.48 -20.13 35.34
N GLU A 437 -7.17 -20.35 35.22
CA GLU A 437 -6.39 -21.10 36.19
C GLU A 437 -6.46 -20.42 37.57
N GLY A 438 -6.83 -21.17 38.60
CA GLY A 438 -6.99 -20.63 39.94
C GLY A 438 -8.25 -19.79 40.16
N ALA A 439 -9.20 -19.84 39.23
CA ALA A 439 -10.49 -19.16 39.34
C ALA A 439 -11.19 -19.54 40.65
N LYS A 440 -11.62 -18.54 41.41
CA LYS A 440 -12.34 -18.72 42.65
C LYS A 440 -13.83 -18.51 42.40
N ILE A 441 -14.57 -19.61 42.44
CA ILE A 441 -16.01 -19.57 42.21
C ILE A 441 -16.73 -20.11 43.41
N ARG A 442 -17.84 -19.46 43.74
CA ARG A 442 -18.78 -19.95 44.70
C ARG A 442 -19.71 -20.96 44.04
N LEU A 443 -19.78 -22.21 44.58
CA LEU A 443 -20.47 -23.29 43.89
C LEU A 443 -21.96 -23.03 43.70
N SER A 444 -22.61 -22.33 44.65
CA SER A 444 -24.02 -21.91 44.48
C SER A 444 -24.26 -21.01 43.25
N TYR A 445 -23.25 -20.39 42.75
CA TYR A 445 -23.33 -19.56 41.52
C TYR A 445 -23.40 -20.42 40.26
N LEU A 446 -22.97 -21.68 40.34
CA LEU A 446 -23.05 -22.66 39.26
C LEU A 446 -24.36 -23.48 39.30
N GLU A 447 -25.16 -23.33 40.31
CA GLU A 447 -26.45 -24.02 40.43
C GLU A 447 -27.50 -23.44 39.49
N HIS A 448 -27.57 -23.95 38.27
CA HIS A 448 -28.70 -23.71 37.40
C HIS A 448 -29.28 -25.02 36.89
N GLN A 449 -30.57 -25.18 37.08
CA GLN A 449 -31.33 -26.29 36.51
C GLN A 449 -31.61 -26.01 35.03
N GLY A 450 -30.82 -26.61 34.14
CA GLY A 450 -31.00 -26.56 32.69
C GLY A 450 -29.83 -25.89 31.97
N GLY A 451 -29.55 -26.33 30.74
CA GLY A 451 -28.47 -25.80 29.92
C GLY A 451 -28.54 -24.28 29.77
N VAL A 452 -27.39 -23.65 29.83
CA VAL A 452 -27.26 -22.20 29.66
C VAL A 452 -27.18 -21.88 28.19
N LYS A 453 -28.08 -21.02 27.71
CA LYS A 453 -28.00 -20.48 26.35
C LYS A 453 -27.21 -19.17 26.36
N LEU A 454 -26.04 -19.21 25.82
CA LEU A 454 -25.28 -17.98 25.49
C LEU A 454 -25.51 -17.63 24.04
N GLN A 455 -25.69 -16.34 23.78
CA GLN A 455 -25.65 -15.82 22.44
C GLN A 455 -24.29 -15.12 22.24
N VAL A 456 -23.43 -15.74 21.47
CA VAL A 456 -22.12 -15.21 21.15
C VAL A 456 -22.14 -14.62 19.74
N GLY A 457 -21.58 -13.46 19.57
CA GLY A 457 -21.59 -12.82 18.27
C GLY A 457 -20.45 -11.81 18.10
N TYR A 458 -20.41 -11.25 16.93
CA TYR A 458 -19.54 -10.13 16.64
C TYR A 458 -20.30 -9.06 15.85
N LEU A 459 -19.94 -7.81 16.08
CA LEU A 459 -20.49 -6.66 15.40
C LEU A 459 -19.35 -5.82 14.84
N PRO A 460 -19.22 -5.71 13.50
CA PRO A 460 -18.28 -4.78 12.88
C PRO A 460 -18.84 -3.35 13.00
N ILE A 461 -18.01 -2.39 13.40
CA ILE A 461 -18.48 -1.00 13.58
C ILE A 461 -17.85 -0.03 12.55
N TYR A 462 -16.63 -0.28 12.14
CA TYR A 462 -15.96 0.52 11.11
C TYR A 462 -15.26 -0.40 10.14
N TYR A 463 -15.50 -0.17 8.85
CA TYR A 463 -14.78 -0.88 7.81
C TYR A 463 -14.41 0.09 6.70
N ASN A 464 -13.10 0.31 6.58
CA ASN A 464 -12.52 0.99 5.44
C ASN A 464 -11.55 0.03 4.78
N ILE A 465 -11.73 -0.21 3.50
CA ILE A 465 -10.75 -0.96 2.72
C ILE A 465 -9.63 0.00 2.36
N LYS A 466 -8.40 -0.32 2.73
CA LYS A 466 -7.20 0.39 2.30
C LYS A 466 -6.83 0.00 0.88
N SER A 467 -6.69 -1.30 0.69
CA SER A 467 -6.27 -1.83 -0.60
C SER A 467 -6.84 -3.23 -0.84
N VAL A 468 -6.96 -3.56 -2.11
CA VAL A 468 -7.32 -4.89 -2.59
C VAL A 468 -6.22 -5.39 -3.50
N SER A 469 -5.65 -6.55 -3.17
CA SER A 469 -4.68 -7.24 -4.02
C SER A 469 -5.33 -8.41 -4.72
N GLY A 470 -5.16 -8.49 -6.03
CA GLY A 470 -5.84 -9.49 -6.82
C GLY A 470 -5.36 -9.58 -8.26
N PHE A 471 -6.05 -10.34 -9.06
CA PHE A 471 -5.81 -10.46 -10.49
C PHE A 471 -6.84 -9.64 -11.26
N VAL A 472 -6.34 -8.79 -12.15
CA VAL A 472 -7.16 -7.82 -12.89
C VAL A 472 -6.94 -8.02 -14.39
N ASP A 473 -8.02 -8.22 -15.13
CA ASP A 473 -8.05 -8.29 -16.58
C ASP A 473 -8.82 -7.08 -17.14
N TYR A 474 -8.11 -5.97 -17.22
CA TYR A 474 -8.68 -4.71 -17.68
C TYR A 474 -8.07 -4.31 -19.02
N LYS A 475 -8.93 -3.84 -19.92
CA LYS A 475 -8.55 -3.32 -21.23
C LYS A 475 -9.19 -1.96 -21.45
N TYR A 476 -8.38 -1.04 -21.90
CA TYR A 476 -8.80 0.32 -22.27
C TYR A 476 -8.21 0.68 -23.61
N SER A 477 -9.03 1.16 -24.53
CA SER A 477 -8.60 1.59 -25.86
C SER A 477 -9.00 3.04 -26.09
N ASP A 478 -8.08 3.86 -26.59
CA ASP A 478 -8.32 5.24 -26.96
C ASP A 478 -7.39 5.67 -28.09
N SER A 479 -7.50 6.91 -28.56
CA SER A 479 -6.66 7.46 -29.59
C SER A 479 -6.22 8.89 -29.28
N LEU A 480 -4.95 9.20 -29.60
CA LEU A 480 -4.37 10.51 -29.52
C LEU A 480 -4.00 10.98 -30.92
N SER A 481 -4.20 12.24 -31.23
CA SER A 481 -3.79 12.82 -32.51
C SER A 481 -2.64 13.81 -32.27
N PHE A 482 -1.55 13.62 -32.96
CA PHE A 482 -0.42 14.54 -32.97
C PHE A 482 -0.47 15.35 -34.25
N ASP A 483 -0.49 16.67 -34.13
CA ASP A 483 -0.35 17.57 -35.25
C ASP A 483 1.12 17.91 -35.45
N ILE A 484 1.68 17.51 -36.59
CA ILE A 484 3.07 17.79 -36.99
C ILE A 484 3.11 18.66 -38.24
N ALA A 485 1.98 19.24 -38.64
CA ALA A 485 1.86 20.08 -39.83
C ALA A 485 2.81 21.31 -39.75
N SER A 486 2.99 21.86 -38.55
CA SER A 486 3.87 22.99 -38.31
C SER A 486 5.36 22.71 -38.62
N ILE A 487 5.76 21.44 -38.65
CA ILE A 487 7.12 21.02 -38.98
C ILE A 487 7.41 21.21 -40.51
N ALA A 488 6.37 21.13 -41.35
CA ALA A 488 6.48 21.14 -42.79
C ALA A 488 5.74 22.34 -43.45
N GLU A 489 5.33 23.34 -42.67
CA GLU A 489 4.55 24.47 -43.17
C GLU A 489 5.38 25.28 -44.18
N GLY A 490 4.94 25.27 -45.43
CA GLY A 490 5.53 26.08 -46.52
C GLY A 490 6.50 25.35 -47.43
N ALA A 491 6.96 24.15 -47.17
CA ALA A 491 7.84 23.40 -48.04
C ALA A 491 7.20 22.09 -48.55
N ALA A 492 7.20 21.87 -49.84
CA ALA A 492 6.88 20.55 -50.40
C ALA A 492 8.08 19.62 -50.18
N ILE A 493 8.18 19.08 -48.97
CA ILE A 493 9.27 18.17 -48.59
C ILE A 493 8.85 16.74 -48.92
N GLU A 494 9.48 16.15 -49.91
CA GLU A 494 9.43 14.72 -50.18
C GLU A 494 10.70 14.07 -49.66
N MET A 495 10.56 13.16 -48.68
CA MET A 495 11.66 12.42 -48.11
C MET A 495 11.62 10.97 -48.58
N ASN A 496 12.72 10.50 -49.13
CA ASN A 496 12.90 9.10 -49.49
C ASN A 496 14.21 8.60 -48.86
N GLY A 497 14.15 7.62 -48.07
CA GLY A 497 15.36 6.98 -47.55
C GLY A 497 15.30 6.38 -46.17
N SER A 498 16.19 5.44 -45.94
CA SER A 498 16.31 4.65 -44.71
C SER A 498 17.08 5.32 -43.58
N GLY A 499 17.66 6.50 -43.83
CA GLY A 499 18.58 7.20 -42.89
C GLY A 499 17.89 8.01 -41.79
N LEU A 500 16.59 8.26 -41.90
CA LEU A 500 15.85 8.96 -40.87
C LEU A 500 15.73 8.07 -39.61
N ASN A 501 16.05 8.64 -38.47
CA ASN A 501 15.87 7.98 -37.19
C ASN A 501 14.98 8.83 -36.26
N PRO A 502 13.70 9.01 -36.60
CA PRO A 502 12.78 9.71 -35.73
C PRO A 502 12.58 8.94 -34.44
N THR A 503 12.37 9.67 -33.36
CA THR A 503 12.06 9.14 -32.04
C THR A 503 10.78 9.76 -31.52
N ILE A 504 10.00 8.96 -30.82
CA ILE A 504 8.84 9.45 -30.04
C ILE A 504 9.11 9.08 -28.59
N ASP A 505 9.16 10.08 -27.74
CA ASP A 505 9.29 9.89 -26.30
C ASP A 505 7.93 10.14 -25.66
N PHE A 506 7.43 9.14 -24.93
CA PHE A 506 6.28 9.28 -24.06
C PHE A 506 6.76 9.35 -22.62
N THR A 507 6.29 10.34 -21.88
CA THR A 507 6.47 10.44 -20.45
C THR A 507 5.14 10.12 -19.77
N LEU A 508 5.03 8.92 -19.21
CA LEU A 508 3.81 8.41 -18.59
C LEU A 508 4.00 8.37 -17.09
N THR A 509 3.18 9.10 -16.36
CA THR A 509 3.11 9.01 -14.90
C THR A 509 1.97 8.07 -14.52
N ASN A 510 2.36 6.89 -14.05
CA ASN A 510 1.40 5.86 -13.64
C ASN A 510 1.13 5.96 -12.14
N PRO A 511 -0.07 6.35 -11.71
CA PRO A 511 -0.48 6.35 -10.33
C PRO A 511 -1.04 5.00 -9.88
N LEU A 512 -1.29 4.07 -10.82
CA LEU A 512 -1.85 2.76 -10.52
C LEU A 512 -0.76 1.83 -10.00
N THR A 513 -1.05 1.11 -8.95
CA THR A 513 -0.15 0.09 -8.39
C THR A 513 -0.15 -1.21 -9.21
N ILE A 514 -0.74 -1.14 -10.40
CA ILE A 514 -0.85 -2.23 -11.34
C ILE A 514 0.13 -2.00 -12.48
N PRO A 515 0.96 -2.96 -12.87
CA PRO A 515 1.72 -2.87 -14.11
C PRO A 515 0.75 -2.89 -15.30
N VAL A 516 0.92 -1.92 -16.19
CA VAL A 516 0.08 -1.79 -17.38
C VAL A 516 0.94 -1.98 -18.61
N SER A 517 0.51 -2.87 -19.49
CA SER A 517 1.10 -3.03 -20.81
C SER A 517 0.36 -2.15 -21.82
N ILE A 518 1.11 -1.50 -22.71
CA ILE A 518 0.55 -0.65 -23.76
C ILE A 518 1.01 -1.19 -25.09
N SER A 519 0.09 -1.42 -26.02
CA SER A 519 0.36 -1.57 -27.44
C SER A 519 -0.15 -0.34 -28.18
N ALA A 520 0.54 0.07 -29.22
CA ALA A 520 0.12 1.23 -29.99
C ALA A 520 0.21 0.99 -31.49
N LYS A 521 -0.64 1.70 -32.23
CA LYS A 521 -0.64 1.74 -33.68
C LYS A 521 -0.58 3.19 -34.13
N LEU A 522 0.46 3.52 -34.87
CA LEU A 522 0.72 4.84 -35.39
C LEU A 522 0.19 4.95 -36.81
N VAL A 523 -0.77 5.82 -37.02
CA VAL A 523 -1.44 6.01 -38.33
C VAL A 523 -1.13 7.40 -38.84
N PRO A 524 -0.38 7.56 -39.96
CA PRO A 524 -0.10 8.87 -40.52
C PRO A 524 -1.35 9.51 -41.12
N VAL A 525 -1.47 10.82 -40.97
CA VAL A 525 -2.58 11.63 -41.48
C VAL A 525 -2.05 12.57 -42.55
N TYR A 526 -2.66 12.54 -43.73
CA TYR A 526 -2.35 13.43 -44.86
C TYR A 526 -3.61 14.22 -45.19
N GLU A 527 -3.49 15.55 -45.20
CA GLU A 527 -4.62 16.44 -45.53
C GLU A 527 -5.92 16.11 -44.76
N GLY A 528 -5.76 15.75 -43.49
CA GLY A 528 -6.86 15.37 -42.59
C GLY A 528 -7.39 13.94 -42.77
N VAL A 529 -6.81 13.14 -43.67
CA VAL A 529 -7.21 11.75 -43.91
C VAL A 529 -6.19 10.77 -43.34
N ALA A 530 -6.63 9.92 -42.41
CA ALA A 530 -5.79 8.87 -41.83
C ALA A 530 -5.53 7.72 -42.83
N GLN A 531 -4.29 7.35 -43.00
CA GLN A 531 -3.85 6.29 -43.92
C GLN A 531 -3.57 4.97 -43.20
N ASN A 532 -4.60 4.20 -42.92
CA ASN A 532 -4.49 2.92 -42.20
C ASN A 532 -3.59 1.89 -42.86
N ASN A 533 -3.44 1.97 -44.20
CA ASN A 533 -2.55 1.08 -44.97
C ASN A 533 -1.05 1.39 -44.78
N LYS A 534 -0.74 2.56 -44.22
CA LYS A 534 0.63 2.98 -43.86
C LYS A 534 0.87 2.95 -42.35
N ALA A 535 -0.07 2.37 -41.60
CA ALA A 535 0.06 2.30 -40.15
C ALA A 535 1.19 1.39 -39.71
N ILE A 536 1.84 1.76 -38.61
CA ILE A 536 2.92 1.00 -37.98
C ILE A 536 2.43 0.50 -36.63
N GLU A 537 2.70 -0.76 -36.34
CA GLU A 537 2.42 -1.34 -35.03
C GLU A 537 3.66 -1.21 -34.13
N VAL A 538 3.46 -0.71 -32.92
CA VAL A 538 4.44 -0.63 -31.87
C VAL A 538 4.29 -1.85 -30.97
N ALA A 539 5.39 -2.58 -30.75
CA ALA A 539 5.39 -3.74 -29.89
C ALA A 539 4.93 -3.36 -28.46
N PRO A 540 4.21 -4.24 -27.76
CA PRO A 540 3.78 -3.97 -26.39
C PRO A 540 4.95 -3.71 -25.46
N PHE A 541 4.81 -2.70 -24.61
CA PHE A 541 5.76 -2.35 -23.55
C PHE A 541 5.02 -2.16 -22.22
N GLU A 542 5.73 -2.38 -21.12
CA GLU A 542 5.16 -2.29 -19.78
C GLU A 542 5.60 -0.98 -19.10
N ILE A 543 4.65 -0.27 -18.50
CA ILE A 543 4.91 0.88 -17.64
C ILE A 543 4.94 0.41 -16.18
N ALA A 544 5.94 0.91 -15.44
CA ALA A 544 6.13 0.51 -14.06
C ALA A 544 4.94 0.91 -13.17
N PRO A 545 4.52 0.06 -12.22
CA PRO A 545 3.46 0.38 -11.28
C PRO A 545 3.91 1.44 -10.27
N ALA A 546 2.96 2.21 -9.76
CA ALA A 546 3.16 3.08 -8.62
C ALA A 546 3.57 2.29 -7.38
N LYS A 547 4.24 2.94 -6.45
CA LYS A 547 4.63 2.34 -5.18
C LYS A 547 3.58 2.63 -4.13
N VAL A 548 3.12 1.59 -3.44
CA VAL A 548 2.26 1.77 -2.27
C VAL A 548 3.09 2.40 -1.15
N ALA A 549 2.55 3.40 -0.48
CA ALA A 549 3.16 4.00 0.69
C ALA A 549 3.26 2.99 1.83
N THR A 550 4.23 3.17 2.73
CA THR A 550 4.49 2.24 3.83
C THR A 550 3.33 2.11 4.82
N ASP A 551 2.48 3.12 4.90
CA ASP A 551 1.24 3.11 5.70
C ASP A 551 0.07 2.38 4.99
N GLY A 552 0.25 2.02 3.72
CA GLY A 552 -0.79 1.39 2.89
C GLY A 552 -1.95 2.32 2.50
N MET A 553 -1.88 3.62 2.84
CA MET A 553 -2.98 4.58 2.63
C MET A 553 -2.77 5.52 1.44
N GLY A 554 -1.65 5.42 0.76
CA GLY A 554 -1.32 6.26 -0.36
C GLY A 554 -0.50 5.55 -1.41
N VAL A 555 -0.37 6.19 -2.58
CA VAL A 555 0.49 5.73 -3.66
C VAL A 555 1.44 6.84 -4.06
N THR A 556 2.67 6.46 -4.37
CA THR A 556 3.64 7.33 -5.02
C THR A 556 3.66 6.98 -6.50
N PRO A 557 3.15 7.88 -7.39
CA PRO A 557 3.17 7.64 -8.81
C PRO A 557 4.58 7.43 -9.33
N VAL A 558 4.72 6.58 -10.34
CA VAL A 558 6.00 6.33 -11.01
C VAL A 558 5.93 6.87 -12.42
N THR A 559 6.88 7.72 -12.77
CA THR A 559 7.04 8.24 -14.11
C THR A 559 7.97 7.32 -14.89
N SER A 560 7.49 6.86 -16.04
CA SER A 560 8.25 6.06 -17.01
C SER A 560 8.44 6.86 -18.28
N THR A 561 9.67 6.93 -18.78
CA THR A 561 9.97 7.47 -20.10
C THR A 561 10.12 6.31 -21.07
N ILE A 562 9.32 6.32 -22.13
CA ILE A 562 9.32 5.30 -23.17
C ILE A 562 9.81 5.95 -24.44
N ARG A 563 10.90 5.47 -25.01
CA ARG A 563 11.42 5.92 -26.30
C ARG A 563 11.14 4.90 -27.37
N ILE A 564 10.33 5.28 -28.32
CA ILE A 564 10.06 4.52 -29.55
C ILE A 564 11.03 5.00 -30.61
N ALA A 565 11.88 4.12 -31.10
CA ALA A 565 12.92 4.41 -32.09
C ALA A 565 13.26 3.14 -32.87
N ARG A 566 14.04 3.29 -33.97
CA ARG A 566 14.53 2.15 -34.74
C ARG A 566 15.41 1.21 -33.92
N GLU A 567 16.19 1.76 -32.99
CA GLU A 567 17.02 1.00 -32.08
C GLU A 567 16.57 1.27 -30.64
N ALA A 568 16.45 0.21 -29.84
CA ALA A 568 16.03 0.36 -28.44
C ALA A 568 17.02 1.23 -27.66
N ALA A 569 16.50 2.17 -26.89
CA ALA A 569 17.31 3.03 -26.03
C ALA A 569 18.06 2.22 -24.97
N GLN A 570 19.34 2.51 -24.80
CA GLN A 570 20.20 1.89 -23.78
C GLN A 570 20.40 2.80 -22.56
N GLU A 571 19.61 3.85 -22.45
CA GLU A 571 19.69 4.83 -21.37
C GLU A 571 19.04 4.27 -20.07
N SER A 572 19.67 4.51 -18.93
CA SER A 572 19.12 4.11 -17.64
C SER A 572 17.84 4.89 -17.34
N GLY A 573 16.77 4.18 -17.02
CA GLY A 573 15.46 4.77 -16.70
C GLY A 573 14.57 5.05 -17.93
N VAL A 574 15.02 4.73 -19.14
CA VAL A 574 14.23 4.81 -20.36
C VAL A 574 13.88 3.41 -20.86
N VAL A 575 12.61 3.18 -21.13
CA VAL A 575 12.14 1.95 -21.77
C VAL A 575 12.25 2.10 -23.27
N GLY A 576 13.22 1.42 -23.89
CA GLY A 576 13.41 1.43 -25.35
C GLY A 576 12.45 0.47 -26.04
N VAL A 577 11.71 0.95 -27.02
CA VAL A 577 10.80 0.15 -27.87
C VAL A 577 11.25 0.25 -29.31
N GLU A 578 11.61 -0.87 -29.91
CA GLU A 578 12.05 -0.90 -31.31
C GLU A 578 10.86 -0.75 -32.27
N CYS A 579 10.95 0.26 -33.13
CA CYS A 579 9.96 0.50 -34.15
C CYS A 579 10.56 1.34 -35.29
N ASP A 580 10.36 0.93 -36.55
CA ASP A 580 10.82 1.70 -37.70
C ASP A 580 9.88 2.85 -38.06
N LEU A 581 9.99 3.93 -37.25
CA LEU A 581 9.20 5.14 -37.45
C LEU A 581 9.50 5.86 -38.78
N ALA A 582 10.66 5.61 -39.40
CA ALA A 582 11.03 6.27 -40.65
C ALA A 582 10.04 5.96 -41.79
N SER A 583 9.42 4.80 -41.75
CA SER A 583 8.43 4.40 -42.75
C SER A 583 7.15 5.27 -42.76
N LEU A 584 6.86 6.00 -41.68
CA LEU A 584 5.76 6.99 -41.64
C LEU A 584 6.05 8.21 -42.50
N PHE A 585 7.34 8.55 -42.70
CA PHE A 585 7.81 9.75 -43.34
C PHE A 585 8.29 9.50 -44.78
N ASN A 586 8.19 8.26 -45.29
CA ASN A 586 8.54 7.98 -46.68
C ASN A 586 7.54 8.59 -47.68
N GLY A 587 8.08 9.42 -48.61
CA GLY A 587 7.31 10.18 -49.56
C GLY A 587 6.89 11.54 -49.01
N LYS A 588 5.62 11.91 -49.19
CA LYS A 588 5.08 13.16 -48.65
C LYS A 588 5.06 13.14 -47.14
N PHE A 589 5.55 14.21 -46.50
CA PHE A 589 5.53 14.33 -45.06
C PHE A 589 4.06 14.40 -44.55
N PRO A 590 3.70 13.61 -43.50
CA PRO A 590 2.33 13.65 -42.97
C PRO A 590 2.05 14.93 -42.18
N ASN A 591 0.80 15.40 -42.21
CA ASN A 591 0.34 16.54 -41.41
C ASN A 591 0.16 16.19 -39.95
N GLY A 592 -0.05 14.90 -39.64
CA GLY A 592 -0.23 14.43 -38.30
C GLY A 592 -0.04 12.92 -38.18
N VAL A 593 -0.02 12.44 -36.96
CA VAL A 593 -0.01 11.02 -36.62
C VAL A 593 -1.09 10.73 -35.58
N ASN A 594 -2.00 9.83 -35.90
CA ASN A 594 -2.95 9.32 -34.93
C ASN A 594 -2.35 8.10 -34.25
N VAL A 595 -2.23 8.15 -32.94
CA VAL A 595 -1.82 7.03 -32.11
C VAL A 595 -3.07 6.36 -31.55
N GLN A 596 -3.39 5.18 -32.04
CA GLN A 596 -4.39 4.31 -31.46
C GLN A 596 -3.66 3.42 -30.46
N PHE A 597 -4.05 3.43 -29.19
CA PHE A 597 -3.40 2.60 -28.18
C PHE A 597 -4.42 1.73 -27.44
N GLU A 598 -3.94 0.57 -27.01
CA GLU A 598 -4.64 -0.33 -26.11
C GLU A 598 -3.76 -0.51 -24.87
N ALA A 599 -4.30 -0.11 -23.71
CA ALA A 599 -3.71 -0.37 -22.42
C ALA A 599 -4.38 -1.58 -21.80
N PHE A 600 -3.61 -2.54 -21.32
CA PHE A 600 -4.14 -3.76 -20.72
C PHE A 600 -3.29 -4.21 -19.54
N THR A 601 -3.94 -4.83 -18.57
CA THR A 601 -3.27 -5.44 -17.42
C THR A 601 -2.90 -6.89 -17.74
N ASN A 602 -1.87 -7.41 -17.07
CA ASN A 602 -1.55 -8.82 -17.16
C ASN A 602 -2.36 -9.59 -16.11
N PRO A 603 -3.34 -10.42 -16.52
CA PRO A 603 -4.21 -11.13 -15.58
C PRO A 603 -3.48 -12.19 -14.74
N ASP A 604 -2.25 -12.55 -15.08
CA ASP A 604 -1.42 -13.52 -14.33
C ASP A 604 -0.50 -12.84 -13.31
N LYS A 605 -0.45 -11.51 -13.29
CA LYS A 605 0.32 -10.73 -12.31
C LYS A 605 -0.57 -10.21 -11.19
N LEU A 606 -0.11 -10.38 -9.95
CA LEU A 606 -0.77 -9.81 -8.80
C LEU A 606 -0.70 -8.28 -8.86
N ALA A 607 -1.83 -7.65 -8.69
CA ALA A 607 -2.00 -6.21 -8.66
C ALA A 607 -2.58 -5.76 -7.31
N THR A 608 -2.13 -4.63 -6.78
CA THR A 608 -2.69 -4.03 -5.57
C THR A 608 -3.33 -2.71 -5.94
N LEU A 609 -4.61 -2.57 -5.68
CA LEU A 609 -5.36 -1.34 -5.87
C LEU A 609 -5.61 -0.70 -4.51
N VAL A 610 -5.13 0.51 -4.31
CA VAL A 610 -5.47 1.34 -3.14
C VAL A 610 -6.80 2.01 -3.43
N LEU A 611 -7.79 1.82 -2.56
CA LEU A 611 -9.12 2.38 -2.74
C LEU A 611 -9.20 3.82 -2.20
N GLN A 612 -10.27 4.54 -2.55
CA GLN A 612 -10.57 5.91 -2.10
C GLN A 612 -9.61 7.00 -2.61
N GLN A 613 -8.87 6.75 -3.70
CA GLN A 613 -8.05 7.76 -4.36
C GLN A 613 -8.55 8.03 -5.78
N GLN A 614 -8.52 9.30 -6.19
CA GLN A 614 -8.60 9.65 -7.60
C GLN A 614 -7.22 9.44 -8.21
N TYR A 615 -7.18 8.75 -9.32
CA TYR A 615 -5.95 8.49 -10.04
C TYR A 615 -5.89 9.35 -11.29
N GLU A 616 -4.87 10.20 -11.39
CA GLU A 616 -4.61 11.02 -12.57
C GLU A 616 -3.38 10.46 -13.31
N ILE A 617 -3.60 9.92 -14.50
CA ILE A 617 -2.54 9.49 -15.40
C ILE A 617 -2.13 10.69 -16.25
N LEU A 618 -0.89 11.12 -16.09
CA LEU A 618 -0.32 12.18 -16.92
C LEU A 618 0.45 11.56 -18.08
N CYS A 619 0.15 12.02 -19.30
CA CYS A 619 0.82 11.60 -20.52
C CYS A 619 1.40 12.83 -21.21
N GLY A 620 2.72 12.98 -21.16
CA GLY A 620 3.47 13.90 -21.98
C GLY A 620 4.06 13.18 -23.20
N TYR A 621 4.26 13.86 -24.30
CA TYR A 621 4.93 13.31 -25.45
C TYR A 621 5.81 14.34 -26.15
N SER A 622 6.91 13.87 -26.72
CA SER A 622 7.76 14.64 -27.60
C SER A 622 8.16 13.80 -28.80
N PHE A 623 8.30 14.48 -29.91
CA PHE A 623 8.81 13.91 -31.16
C PHE A 623 10.15 14.58 -31.46
N ALA A 624 11.14 13.79 -31.81
CA ALA A 624 12.43 14.30 -32.29
C ALA A 624 12.84 13.51 -33.50
N MET A 625 13.28 14.24 -34.52
CA MET A 625 13.82 13.68 -35.74
C MET A 625 15.19 14.33 -36.02
N PRO A 626 16.30 13.68 -35.65
CA PRO A 626 17.62 14.14 -36.04
C PRO A 626 17.71 14.21 -37.55
N ILE A 627 18.21 15.34 -38.07
CA ILE A 627 18.39 15.52 -39.50
C ILE A 627 19.70 14.87 -39.93
N SER A 628 19.67 13.56 -40.03
CA SER A 628 20.73 12.75 -40.64
C SER A 628 20.12 11.87 -41.71
N PHE A 629 20.81 11.71 -42.80
CA PHE A 629 20.24 11.08 -43.98
C PHE A 629 20.96 9.78 -44.32
N GLY A 630 20.19 8.81 -44.83
CA GLY A 630 20.75 7.62 -45.46
C GLY A 630 21.28 7.91 -46.86
N SER A 631 22.06 6.97 -47.40
CA SER A 631 22.66 7.11 -48.75
C SER A 631 21.64 7.22 -49.89
N ASP A 632 20.41 6.86 -49.65
CA ASP A 632 19.27 6.90 -50.59
C ASP A 632 18.36 8.13 -50.39
N PHE A 633 18.71 9.01 -49.46
CA PHE A 633 17.95 10.21 -49.19
C PHE A 633 18.06 11.24 -50.30
N SER A 634 16.92 11.81 -50.70
CA SER A 634 16.84 12.93 -51.61
C SER A 634 15.67 13.86 -51.27
N PHE A 635 15.85 15.15 -51.47
CA PHE A 635 14.77 16.13 -51.41
C PHE A 635 14.88 17.17 -52.50
N SER A 636 13.79 17.83 -52.83
CA SER A 636 13.76 18.94 -53.82
C SER A 636 13.14 20.17 -53.17
N PHE A 637 13.78 21.32 -53.42
CA PHE A 637 13.34 22.62 -52.93
C PHE A 637 13.37 23.63 -54.09
N SER A 638 12.34 24.45 -54.21
CA SER A 638 12.29 25.50 -55.22
C SER A 638 11.91 26.83 -54.60
N ASP A 639 12.65 27.89 -54.98
CA ASP A 639 12.36 29.27 -54.54
C ASP A 639 12.61 30.28 -55.68
N THR A 640 12.16 31.51 -55.48
CA THR A 640 12.26 32.57 -56.47
C THR A 640 12.76 33.87 -55.85
N THR A 641 13.94 34.33 -56.32
CA THR A 641 14.54 35.62 -55.92
C THR A 641 14.10 36.72 -56.86
N LYS A 642 13.75 37.90 -56.34
CA LYS A 642 13.31 39.09 -57.10
C LYS A 642 14.37 40.20 -57.06
N GLY A 643 14.27 41.21 -57.94
CA GLY A 643 15.18 42.40 -57.98
C GLY A 643 16.47 42.19 -58.77
N LEU A 644 16.56 41.14 -59.57
CA LEU A 644 17.75 40.85 -60.34
C LEU A 644 18.03 41.90 -61.37
N LYS A 645 17.04 42.57 -61.95
CA LYS A 645 17.15 43.63 -62.93
C LYS A 645 17.94 44.81 -62.46
N ASP A 646 17.79 45.23 -61.23
CA ASP A 646 18.52 46.35 -60.66
C ASP A 646 20.01 46.05 -60.52
N VAL A 647 20.35 44.83 -60.12
CA VAL A 647 21.74 44.38 -60.01
C VAL A 647 22.39 44.30 -61.39
N LEU A 648 21.77 43.73 -62.39
CA LEU A 648 22.28 43.53 -63.71
C LEU A 648 22.45 44.90 -64.48
N ASN A 649 21.46 45.78 -64.34
CA ASN A 649 21.51 47.07 -65.11
C ASN A 649 22.37 48.12 -64.45
N ASN A 650 22.45 48.22 -63.15
CA ASN A 650 23.15 49.29 -62.45
C ASN A 650 24.66 49.01 -62.27
N GLU A 651 25.05 47.76 -62.17
CA GLU A 651 26.41 47.38 -61.81
C GLU A 651 27.19 46.77 -62.96
N LEU A 652 26.59 46.04 -63.90
CA LEU A 652 27.28 45.24 -64.89
C LEU A 652 27.08 45.66 -66.32
N LEU A 653 25.93 46.11 -66.73
CA LEU A 653 25.55 46.30 -68.12
C LEU A 653 25.32 47.75 -68.50
N SER A 654 25.63 48.68 -67.59
CA SER A 654 25.44 50.12 -67.83
C SER A 654 26.47 50.67 -68.79
N GLY A 655 26.06 51.16 -69.97
CA GLY A 655 26.87 51.95 -70.87
C GLY A 655 27.84 51.22 -71.82
N THR A 656 27.73 49.88 -71.91
CA THR A 656 28.59 49.09 -72.83
C THR A 656 27.73 48.19 -73.74
N LYS A 657 28.05 48.13 -75.04
CA LYS A 657 27.57 47.13 -75.97
C LYS A 657 28.51 45.94 -75.98
N MET A 658 28.03 44.79 -75.46
CA MET A 658 28.82 43.57 -75.45
C MET A 658 28.12 42.52 -76.34
N TYR A 659 28.91 41.87 -77.20
CA TYR A 659 28.49 40.82 -78.12
C TYR A 659 29.34 39.58 -77.85
N GLY A 660 28.71 38.42 -77.59
CA GLY A 660 29.47 37.19 -77.41
C GLY A 660 28.79 36.14 -76.62
N LYS A 661 29.48 35.09 -76.23
CA LYS A 661 29.02 34.06 -75.40
C LYS A 661 29.15 34.51 -73.95
N VAL A 662 28.11 34.31 -73.20
CA VAL A 662 28.07 34.59 -71.75
C VAL A 662 28.04 33.30 -70.98
N SER A 663 28.90 33.15 -70.01
CA SER A 663 28.91 32.01 -69.08
C SER A 663 28.96 32.51 -67.66
N LEU A 664 28.17 31.92 -66.79
CA LEU A 664 28.23 32.08 -65.34
C LEU A 664 29.08 30.93 -64.79
N ILE A 665 30.16 31.22 -64.14
CA ILE A 665 31.00 30.26 -63.45
C ILE A 665 30.72 30.39 -61.97
N ALA A 666 30.29 29.29 -61.35
CA ALA A 666 30.09 29.17 -59.88
C ALA A 666 31.12 28.18 -59.32
N GLU A 667 32.01 28.67 -58.50
CA GLU A 667 32.89 27.85 -57.65
C GLU A 667 32.26 27.75 -56.30
N ILE A 668 31.78 26.54 -55.93
CA ILE A 668 31.03 26.30 -54.72
C ILE A 668 31.77 25.30 -53.85
N SER A 669 32.09 25.74 -52.63
CA SER A 669 32.62 24.85 -51.55
C SER A 669 31.56 24.47 -50.59
N ASN A 670 31.39 23.16 -50.39
CA ASN A 670 30.33 22.57 -49.60
C ASN A 670 30.89 21.56 -48.60
N SER A 671 30.62 21.74 -47.32
CA SER A 671 30.95 20.80 -46.26
C SER A 671 29.71 20.03 -45.74
N THR A 672 28.50 20.25 -46.29
CA THR A 672 27.34 19.47 -45.91
C THR A 672 27.41 18.05 -46.47
N PRO A 673 26.77 17.05 -45.82
CA PRO A 673 26.74 15.68 -46.33
C PRO A 673 25.78 15.50 -47.53
N LEU A 674 25.43 16.59 -48.19
CA LEU A 674 24.49 16.61 -49.31
C LEU A 674 25.18 17.02 -50.60
N ALA A 675 25.05 16.24 -51.65
CA ALA A 675 25.30 16.68 -53.00
C ALA A 675 24.10 17.48 -53.49
N LEU A 676 24.34 18.61 -54.10
CA LEU A 676 23.31 19.53 -54.57
C LEU A 676 23.33 19.62 -56.10
N ASP A 677 22.18 19.42 -56.73
CA ASP A 677 21.95 19.62 -58.17
C ASP A 677 21.10 20.89 -58.30
N LEU A 678 21.66 21.90 -59.01
CA LEU A 678 21.08 23.22 -59.12
C LEU A 678 20.55 23.46 -60.53
N ASN A 679 19.23 23.66 -60.64
CA ASN A 679 18.62 24.13 -61.89
C ASN A 679 18.18 25.59 -61.74
N ILE A 680 18.49 26.42 -62.71
CA ILE A 680 18.22 27.84 -62.69
C ILE A 680 17.33 28.21 -63.88
N GLU A 681 16.32 29.02 -63.63
CA GLU A 681 15.43 29.61 -64.63
C GLU A 681 15.38 31.12 -64.41
N LEU A 682 15.46 31.85 -65.50
CA LEU A 682 15.38 33.32 -65.50
C LEU A 682 13.99 33.75 -65.96
N LEU A 683 13.38 34.66 -65.20
CA LEU A 683 12.02 35.12 -65.41
C LEU A 683 11.98 36.63 -65.63
N ASP A 684 11.04 37.07 -66.46
CA ASP A 684 10.71 38.47 -66.68
C ASP A 684 9.96 39.08 -65.48
N GLN A 685 9.64 40.37 -65.57
CA GLN A 685 8.84 41.09 -64.54
C GLN A 685 7.43 40.53 -64.36
N ASN A 686 6.93 39.76 -65.31
CA ASN A 686 5.60 39.12 -65.24
C ASN A 686 5.68 37.66 -64.76
N GLY A 687 6.87 37.18 -64.36
CA GLY A 687 7.12 35.82 -63.92
C GLY A 687 7.12 34.79 -65.06
N ARG A 688 7.23 35.23 -66.34
CA ARG A 688 7.39 34.36 -67.49
C ARG A 688 8.84 34.05 -67.73
N LEU A 689 9.11 32.84 -68.27
CA LEU A 689 10.45 32.45 -68.65
C LEU A 689 11.02 33.44 -69.64
N ALA A 690 12.20 34.02 -69.38
CA ALA A 690 12.94 34.83 -70.32
C ALA A 690 13.31 33.93 -71.53
N PRO A 691 13.39 34.51 -72.73
CA PRO A 691 13.79 33.76 -73.91
C PRO A 691 15.32 33.46 -73.90
N ILE A 692 15.82 33.05 -72.79
CA ILE A 692 17.20 32.70 -72.48
C ILE A 692 17.26 31.19 -72.22
N GLN A 693 18.30 30.57 -72.80
CA GLN A 693 18.60 29.19 -72.50
C GLN A 693 19.82 29.16 -71.56
N ILE A 694 19.69 28.53 -70.45
CA ILE A 694 20.78 28.26 -69.55
C ILE A 694 21.16 26.79 -69.74
N ASN A 695 22.34 26.53 -70.20
CA ASN A 695 22.85 25.18 -70.38
C ASN A 695 24.02 24.98 -69.44
N GLU A 696 23.88 24.03 -68.61
CA GLU A 696 24.97 23.60 -67.72
C GLU A 696 26.06 22.89 -68.53
N VAL A 697 27.32 23.19 -68.22
CA VAL A 697 28.52 22.57 -68.85
C VAL A 697 29.12 21.63 -67.75
N GLY A 698 29.05 20.32 -67.99
CA GLY A 698 29.62 19.34 -67.07
C GLY A 698 28.58 18.64 -66.24
N ASN A 699 28.99 18.11 -65.09
CA ASN A 699 28.09 17.56 -64.08
C ASN A 699 27.75 18.67 -63.10
N GLY A 700 26.59 19.27 -63.18
CA GLY A 700 26.11 20.37 -62.34
C GLY A 700 25.90 20.04 -60.85
N VAL A 701 26.47 18.96 -60.42
CA VAL A 701 26.33 18.50 -59.03
C VAL A 701 27.44 19.09 -58.16
N ILE A 702 27.02 19.87 -57.20
CA ILE A 702 27.90 20.36 -56.14
C ILE A 702 28.20 19.17 -55.20
N ALA A 703 29.45 18.79 -55.11
CA ALA A 703 29.86 17.65 -54.33
C ALA A 703 29.58 17.86 -52.82
N GLY A 704 28.98 16.87 -52.19
CA GLY A 704 28.81 16.80 -50.75
C GLY A 704 30.04 16.26 -50.02
N SER A 705 30.14 16.54 -48.75
CA SER A 705 31.20 16.08 -47.86
C SER A 705 30.77 14.78 -47.15
N ALA A 706 31.50 13.70 -47.41
CA ALA A 706 31.18 12.41 -46.79
C ALA A 706 31.38 12.37 -45.25
N ASP A 707 32.20 13.28 -44.73
CA ASP A 707 32.45 13.39 -43.28
C ASP A 707 31.69 14.56 -42.62
N GLY A 708 30.93 15.35 -43.43
CA GLY A 708 30.22 16.54 -42.96
C GLY A 708 31.11 17.66 -42.44
N LYS A 709 32.44 17.60 -42.68
CA LYS A 709 33.43 18.55 -42.15
C LYS A 709 34.36 19.10 -43.22
N SER A 710 34.82 18.26 -44.14
CA SER A 710 35.77 18.63 -45.19
C SER A 710 35.08 19.42 -46.28
N LEU A 711 35.60 20.61 -46.63
CA LEU A 711 35.10 21.39 -47.75
C LEU A 711 35.39 20.68 -49.08
N LYS A 712 34.36 20.45 -49.87
CA LYS A 712 34.43 19.94 -51.23
C LYS A 712 34.12 21.09 -52.20
N THR A 713 35.04 21.40 -53.08
CA THR A 713 34.89 22.48 -54.11
C THR A 713 34.41 21.88 -55.42
N SER A 714 33.35 22.44 -55.96
CA SER A 714 32.78 22.09 -57.26
C SER A 714 32.78 23.41 -58.15
N ILE A 715 33.11 23.28 -59.37
CA ILE A 715 33.02 24.35 -60.35
C ILE A 715 31.93 24.01 -61.34
N ILE A 716 30.90 24.86 -61.41
CA ILE A 716 29.75 24.71 -62.31
C ILE A 716 29.79 25.87 -63.29
N THR A 717 29.71 25.57 -64.56
CA THR A 717 29.62 26.57 -65.59
C THR A 717 28.24 26.51 -66.24
N PHE A 718 27.53 27.60 -66.27
CA PHE A 718 26.26 27.76 -66.95
C PHE A 718 26.47 28.61 -68.21
N ASN A 719 26.31 28.03 -69.39
CA ASN A 719 26.29 28.79 -70.64
C ASN A 719 24.96 29.47 -70.85
N ILE A 720 24.94 30.77 -70.93
CA ILE A 720 23.73 31.57 -71.09
C ILE A 720 23.62 31.94 -72.56
N ALA A 721 22.58 31.48 -73.21
CA ALA A 721 22.35 31.69 -74.64
C ALA A 721 20.95 32.23 -74.92
N SER A 722 20.79 33.01 -75.99
CA SER A 722 19.49 33.41 -76.48
C SER A 722 18.80 32.24 -77.15
N LYS A 723 17.49 32.14 -76.93
CA LYS A 723 16.62 31.22 -77.68
C LYS A 723 16.23 31.69 -79.05
N GLY A 724 16.65 32.89 -79.49
CA GLY A 724 16.32 33.54 -80.75
C GLY A 724 17.53 34.32 -81.33
N GLU A 725 17.24 35.29 -82.17
CA GLU A 725 18.24 36.15 -82.82
C GLU A 725 18.68 37.37 -81.97
N GLN A 726 18.01 37.58 -80.82
CA GLN A 726 18.34 38.71 -79.93
C GLN A 726 19.61 38.43 -79.15
N ASP A 727 20.38 39.53 -78.89
CA ASP A 727 21.54 39.43 -78.09
C ASP A 727 21.25 38.98 -76.66
N VAL A 728 22.02 38.05 -76.11
CA VAL A 728 21.84 37.48 -74.79
C VAL A 728 21.96 38.53 -73.69
N ILE A 729 22.81 39.52 -73.85
CA ILE A 729 23.04 40.59 -72.91
C ILE A 729 21.84 41.54 -72.85
N GLU A 730 21.23 41.83 -73.98
CA GLU A 730 20.00 42.60 -74.09
C GLU A 730 18.82 41.82 -73.35
N LEU A 731 18.77 40.54 -73.55
CA LEU A 731 17.77 39.71 -72.89
C LEU A 731 17.98 39.65 -71.36
N LEU A 732 19.21 39.58 -70.86
CA LEU A 732 19.57 39.65 -69.48
C LEU A 732 19.10 40.93 -68.80
N ARG A 733 19.12 42.07 -69.50
CA ARG A 733 18.59 43.34 -68.98
C ARG A 733 17.10 43.32 -68.68
N GLY A 734 16.36 42.40 -69.29
CA GLY A 734 14.93 42.20 -69.06
C GLY A 734 14.60 41.22 -67.94
N VAL A 735 15.59 40.55 -67.35
CA VAL A 735 15.39 39.57 -66.29
C VAL A 735 15.14 40.25 -64.94
N GLU A 736 14.01 39.95 -64.29
CA GLU A 736 13.61 40.49 -62.99
C GLU A 736 13.73 39.47 -61.83
N GLN A 737 13.55 38.20 -62.15
CA GLN A 737 13.47 37.13 -61.15
C GLN A 737 14.31 35.93 -61.59
N LEU A 738 14.90 35.28 -60.58
CA LEU A 738 15.59 34.02 -60.76
C LEU A 738 14.84 32.98 -59.96
N ARG A 739 14.34 31.96 -60.62
CA ARG A 739 13.82 30.75 -59.98
C ARG A 739 14.92 29.70 -59.97
N TYR A 740 15.17 29.15 -58.81
CA TYR A 740 16.10 28.04 -58.72
C TYR A 740 15.43 26.85 -58.07
N THR A 741 15.81 25.67 -58.52
CA THR A 741 15.39 24.39 -57.94
C THR A 741 16.66 23.65 -57.54
N ILE A 742 16.75 23.34 -56.25
CA ILE A 742 17.84 22.53 -55.69
C ILE A 742 17.30 21.14 -55.43
N LYS A 743 17.94 20.15 -56.01
CA LYS A 743 17.75 18.75 -55.61
C LYS A 743 18.95 18.34 -54.80
N ALA A 744 18.69 17.87 -53.57
CA ALA A 744 19.75 17.42 -52.69
C ALA A 744 19.67 15.91 -52.52
N SER A 745 20.82 15.25 -52.51
CA SER A 745 20.97 13.82 -52.26
C SER A 745 22.08 13.57 -51.26
N SER A 746 21.89 12.64 -50.34
CA SER A 746 22.93 12.30 -49.35
C SER A 746 24.10 11.60 -50.01
N VAL A 747 25.33 12.01 -49.64
CA VAL A 747 26.57 11.35 -50.05
C VAL A 747 27.18 10.50 -48.93
N ALA A 748 26.55 10.47 -47.77
CA ALA A 748 27.03 9.76 -46.61
C ALA A 748 25.84 9.12 -45.87
N ASN A 749 26.08 8.03 -45.18
CA ASN A 749 25.07 7.38 -44.38
C ASN A 749 25.20 7.76 -42.89
N GLY A 750 24.14 8.33 -42.31
CA GLY A 750 24.09 8.66 -40.88
C GLY A 750 24.93 9.88 -40.45
N VAL A 751 25.40 10.70 -41.37
CA VAL A 751 26.09 11.96 -41.04
C VAL A 751 25.03 13.04 -40.82
N PRO A 752 24.96 13.65 -39.59
CA PRO A 752 23.97 14.67 -39.30
C PRO A 752 24.26 16.00 -40.02
N LEU A 753 23.19 16.76 -40.30
CA LEU A 753 23.33 18.18 -40.59
C LEU A 753 23.71 18.91 -39.30
N ASN A 754 24.75 19.78 -39.43
CA ASN A 754 25.32 20.48 -38.29
C ASN A 754 25.41 21.99 -38.60
N GLU A 755 25.12 22.84 -37.61
CA GLU A 755 25.15 24.31 -37.77
C GLU A 755 26.46 24.85 -38.24
N ASN A 756 27.58 24.18 -38.00
CA ASN A 756 28.91 24.57 -38.36
C ASN A 756 29.31 24.17 -39.80
N GLN A 757 28.47 23.40 -40.49
CA GLN A 757 28.68 23.08 -41.90
C GLN A 757 28.54 24.33 -42.76
N GLN A 758 29.37 24.47 -43.78
CA GLN A 758 29.50 25.70 -44.55
C GLN A 758 29.25 25.47 -46.03
N ILE A 759 28.64 26.46 -46.63
CA ILE A 759 28.56 26.62 -48.10
C ILE A 759 29.14 27.98 -48.44
N ALA A 760 30.12 28.00 -49.32
CA ALA A 760 30.75 29.21 -49.84
C ALA A 760 30.67 29.23 -51.38
N THR A 761 30.35 30.36 -51.92
CA THR A 761 30.16 30.47 -53.38
C THR A 761 30.93 31.69 -53.95
N HIS A 762 31.69 31.42 -54.96
CA HIS A 762 32.31 32.43 -55.76
C HIS A 762 31.69 32.45 -57.13
N PHE A 763 31.21 33.60 -57.59
CA PHE A 763 30.62 33.76 -58.92
C PHE A 763 31.45 34.58 -59.76
N ALA A 764 31.68 34.19 -61.02
CA ALA A 764 32.30 34.94 -62.03
C ALA A 764 31.49 34.90 -63.33
N LEU A 765 31.33 36.06 -63.99
CA LEU A 765 30.71 36.11 -65.31
C LEU A 765 31.87 36.10 -66.30
N CYS A 766 31.87 35.16 -67.21
CA CYS A 766 32.81 35.05 -68.30
C CYS A 766 32.12 35.48 -69.61
N ILE A 767 32.72 36.42 -70.29
CA ILE A 767 32.23 36.87 -71.57
C ILE A 767 33.36 36.60 -72.59
N ASP A 768 33.10 35.76 -73.57
CA ASP A 768 33.95 35.47 -74.69
C ASP A 768 33.40 36.17 -75.95
N GLY A 769 34.01 37.31 -76.34
CA GLY A 769 33.50 38.11 -77.45
C GLY A 769 34.05 39.53 -77.56
N ASN A 770 33.37 40.38 -78.29
CA ASN A 770 33.79 41.75 -78.59
C ASN A 770 33.06 42.76 -77.66
N ILE A 771 33.81 43.62 -76.99
CA ILE A 771 33.30 44.77 -76.24
C ILE A 771 33.44 46.02 -77.14
N SER A 772 32.29 46.65 -77.40
CA SER A 772 32.32 47.98 -78.04
C SER A 772 31.99 49.07 -77.03
N ILE A 773 32.85 49.99 -76.82
CA ILE A 773 32.67 51.20 -76.00
C ILE A 773 32.28 52.33 -76.93
N GLU A 774 31.01 52.80 -76.80
CA GLU A 774 30.57 54.01 -77.50
C GLU A 774 30.97 55.27 -76.76
#